data_2f74c62fa8125a8ae95f674460132ace
#
_entry.id   2f74c62fa8125a8ae95f674460132ace
#
_cell.length_a   1.000
_cell.length_b   1.000
_cell.length_c   1.000
_cell.angle_alpha   90.00
_cell.angle_beta   90.00
_cell.angle_gamma   90.00
#
_symmetry.space_group_name_H-M   'P 1'
#
loop_
_entity.id
_entity.type
_entity.pdbx_description
1 polymer ?
#
loop_
_entity_poly.entity_id
_entity_poly.type
_entity_poly.pdbx_seq_one_letter_code
_entity_poly.pdbx_strand_id
1 'polypeptide(L)'
;MTQSNEPSQSSEYGAHSIKVLRGLDAVRKRPGMYIGDTDDGSGLHHMVYEVVDNAIDEALAGHCDQVDVILNADGSVTVRDNGRGIPTDIHPEEGVSAAEVIMTQLHAGGKFDQDSYKVSGGLHGVGVSVVNALSEKLELTIYAKGKIHYMSFTHGDPDEHLKIIGEANEKKGTEITFLPSKETFTQTVFDFGTLEHRLRELAFLNSGVTLILRDERHVETKEIKMHYEGGVQAFVHYLDRSKNALHAPSIVIKGEKDGIIIELAMEWTDSYHETTLCFTNNIPQRDGGTHLAGFRAALTRAINTYAAELGKKEKLALTGEDMREGLTCVLSAKVPDPKFSSQTKDKLVSSEVRTVVEGVVGDRFQQWLEEHPAESKKIIERIMEAALAREAARKARELTRRKGALDIASLPGKLADCQERDPAKSEIFIVEGDGAGGSAKQGRKREYQAILPLRGKVLNVERARFDKMLHSEQIGTLITALGTGIGRDDFNIEKARYHKIILMTDADVDGSHIRTLLLTFFYRQMPEIIEKGYLYVARPPLFKAKRGNSVLYLKDDKSLMNYLIEGGLEGASLTLNSGSQIASADLRRVVDICEQVKELIEVPARQVGSAYILEQAAIVGILNVETSPQERDAHAQKLVDRLNLISPEGQKTWEGHMDETYTLSISRTLQGVKEDYKIRLSLLNTAEVRQLDRLKSMLEETFAGLPILKIKDDSQTVSGPLALLEQVLDRGRKGFSIQRYKGLGEMNPEQLWETTLDPEVRTLLQVKVEHLDQASEIFSTLMGDIVEPRRDFIQENALSVRNLDI
;
A
#
# COMPACT_ATOMS: atom_id res chain seq x y z
N MET A 1 -17.02 -5.83 66.52
CA MET A 1 -16.75 -6.92 65.60
C MET A 1 -15.84 -6.32 64.52
N THR A 2 -14.60 -6.55 64.71
CA THR A 2 -13.49 -6.06 63.87
C THR A 2 -13.32 -7.00 62.68
N GLN A 3 -13.57 -6.53 61.45
CA GLN A 3 -13.18 -7.22 60.23
C GLN A 3 -11.73 -6.95 59.97
N SER A 4 -10.92 -8.00 59.97
CA SER A 4 -9.54 -8.02 59.59
C SER A 4 -9.40 -7.86 58.05
N ASN A 5 -8.78 -6.79 57.62
CA ASN A 5 -8.25 -6.63 56.25
C ASN A 5 -7.05 -7.58 56.11
N GLU A 6 -7.16 -8.60 55.28
CA GLU A 6 -6.01 -9.33 54.76
C GLU A 6 -5.29 -8.44 53.69
N PRO A 7 -3.96 -8.31 53.76
CA PRO A 7 -3.20 -7.59 52.72
C PRO A 7 -3.15 -8.43 51.48
N SER A 8 -3.52 -7.82 50.32
CA SER A 8 -3.31 -8.38 49.00
C SER A 8 -1.84 -8.78 48.85
N GLN A 9 -1.58 -10.07 48.56
CA GLN A 9 -0.26 -10.57 48.19
C GLN A 9 0.27 -9.78 47.00
N SER A 10 1.27 -8.94 47.20
CA SER A 10 2.13 -8.43 46.18
C SER A 10 2.82 -9.64 45.52
N SER A 11 2.60 -9.83 44.24
CA SER A 11 3.32 -10.85 43.45
C SER A 11 4.81 -10.51 43.49
N GLU A 12 5.55 -11.22 44.35
CA GLU A 12 7.03 -11.10 44.36
C GLU A 12 7.58 -11.48 42.99
N TYR A 13 8.37 -10.57 42.39
CA TYR A 13 9.10 -10.83 41.17
C TYR A 13 10.23 -11.82 41.46
N GLY A 14 9.95 -13.11 41.32
CA GLY A 14 10.85 -14.20 41.61
C GLY A 14 11.15 -15.05 40.36
N ALA A 15 12.00 -16.06 40.48
CA ALA A 15 12.38 -16.96 39.37
C ALA A 15 11.17 -17.61 38.68
N HIS A 16 10.06 -17.81 39.37
CA HIS A 16 8.80 -18.34 38.83
C HIS A 16 8.09 -17.39 37.87
N SER A 17 8.37 -16.08 37.89
CA SER A 17 7.83 -15.10 36.97
C SER A 17 8.58 -15.04 35.65
N ILE A 18 9.75 -15.70 35.53
CA ILE A 18 10.55 -15.79 34.32
C ILE A 18 10.06 -16.98 33.50
N LYS A 19 9.36 -16.69 32.40
CA LYS A 19 8.90 -17.70 31.45
C LYS A 19 9.89 -17.82 30.30
N VAL A 20 10.37 -19.04 30.04
CA VAL A 20 11.18 -19.32 28.85
C VAL A 20 10.25 -19.77 27.74
N LEU A 21 10.20 -19.02 26.66
CA LEU A 21 9.48 -19.40 25.43
C LEU A 21 10.38 -20.28 24.59
N ARG A 22 9.86 -21.39 24.08
CA ARG A 22 10.62 -22.34 23.25
C ARG A 22 10.04 -22.41 21.84
N GLY A 23 10.89 -22.69 20.86
CA GLY A 23 10.47 -22.84 19.46
C GLY A 23 9.73 -21.63 18.93
N LEU A 24 8.63 -21.88 18.23
CA LEU A 24 7.82 -20.84 17.57
C LEU A 24 6.90 -20.04 18.52
N ASP A 25 6.76 -20.46 19.78
CA ASP A 25 5.96 -19.70 20.77
C ASP A 25 6.48 -18.27 21.01
N ALA A 26 7.79 -18.06 20.89
CA ALA A 26 8.38 -16.74 21.00
C ALA A 26 7.91 -15.80 19.87
N VAL A 27 7.78 -16.33 18.66
CA VAL A 27 7.31 -15.61 17.47
C VAL A 27 5.83 -15.27 17.64
N ARG A 28 4.98 -16.24 17.95
CA ARG A 28 3.53 -16.04 18.13
C ARG A 28 3.23 -15.01 19.22
N LYS A 29 4.04 -14.99 20.30
CA LYS A 29 3.82 -14.06 21.40
C LYS A 29 4.31 -12.64 21.13
N ARG A 30 5.31 -12.48 20.28
CA ARG A 30 5.88 -11.18 19.93
C ARG A 30 6.19 -11.07 18.43
N PRO A 31 5.16 -11.16 17.58
CA PRO A 31 5.35 -11.20 16.13
C PRO A 31 6.05 -9.95 15.61
N GLY A 32 5.77 -8.77 16.17
CA GLY A 32 6.37 -7.51 15.77
C GLY A 32 7.91 -7.45 15.86
N MET A 33 8.54 -8.32 16.66
CA MET A 33 10.01 -8.43 16.71
C MET A 33 10.61 -9.15 15.51
N TYR A 34 9.82 -9.99 14.82
CA TYR A 34 10.29 -10.87 13.74
C TYR A 34 9.80 -10.45 12.37
N ILE A 35 8.55 -9.98 12.26
CA ILE A 35 7.89 -9.71 10.99
C ILE A 35 7.56 -8.21 10.79
N GLY A 36 7.70 -7.39 11.83
CA GLY A 36 7.30 -5.98 11.81
C GLY A 36 5.86 -5.76 12.32
N ASP A 37 5.27 -4.63 11.97
CA ASP A 37 3.93 -4.25 12.46
C ASP A 37 2.86 -5.20 11.92
N THR A 38 1.99 -5.70 12.81
CA THR A 38 0.92 -6.64 12.47
C THR A 38 -0.43 -5.95 12.22
N ASP A 39 -0.51 -4.64 12.44
CA ASP A 39 -1.75 -3.87 12.39
C ASP A 39 -1.85 -3.00 11.13
N ASP A 40 -0.73 -2.51 10.58
CA ASP A 40 -0.69 -1.62 9.43
C ASP A 40 -0.56 -2.35 8.07
N GLY A 41 -0.43 -3.67 8.08
CA GLY A 41 -0.29 -4.52 6.90
C GLY A 41 1.16 -4.73 6.43
N SER A 42 2.13 -3.99 6.95
CA SER A 42 3.55 -4.15 6.55
C SER A 42 4.10 -5.53 6.90
N GLY A 43 3.85 -6.01 8.12
CA GLY A 43 4.24 -7.35 8.54
C GLY A 43 3.56 -8.46 7.74
N LEU A 44 2.31 -8.24 7.29
CA LEU A 44 1.60 -9.18 6.43
C LEU A 44 2.35 -9.39 5.11
N HIS A 45 2.74 -8.31 4.42
CA HIS A 45 3.48 -8.38 3.16
C HIS A 45 4.89 -8.93 3.38
N HIS A 46 5.49 -8.68 4.54
CA HIS A 46 6.81 -9.22 4.88
C HIS A 46 6.84 -10.74 4.93
N MET A 47 5.72 -11.42 5.26
CA MET A 47 5.62 -12.88 5.16
C MET A 47 5.91 -13.37 3.73
N VAL A 48 5.37 -12.68 2.73
CA VAL A 48 5.64 -13.03 1.31
C VAL A 48 7.10 -12.78 0.98
N TYR A 49 7.66 -11.65 1.45
CA TYR A 49 9.06 -11.30 1.17
C TYR A 49 10.03 -12.34 1.74
N GLU A 50 9.81 -12.87 2.94
CA GLU A 50 10.66 -13.90 3.53
C GLU A 50 10.68 -15.20 2.72
N VAL A 51 9.56 -15.60 2.13
CA VAL A 51 9.49 -16.78 1.27
C VAL A 51 10.13 -16.51 -0.09
N VAL A 52 9.85 -15.35 -0.70
CA VAL A 52 10.43 -14.95 -1.99
C VAL A 52 11.95 -14.77 -1.88
N ASP A 53 12.44 -14.16 -0.81
CA ASP A 53 13.88 -13.95 -0.59
C ASP A 53 14.63 -15.29 -0.51
N ASN A 54 13.99 -16.37 -0.02
CA ASN A 54 14.59 -17.70 -0.08
C ASN A 54 14.72 -18.25 -1.52
N ALA A 55 13.71 -17.99 -2.37
CA ALA A 55 13.75 -18.35 -3.78
C ALA A 55 14.81 -17.52 -4.54
N ILE A 56 14.95 -16.23 -4.20
CA ILE A 56 15.99 -15.36 -4.74
C ILE A 56 17.40 -15.79 -4.30
N ASP A 57 17.57 -16.28 -3.06
CA ASP A 57 18.84 -16.84 -2.62
C ASP A 57 19.25 -18.09 -3.44
N GLU A 58 18.28 -18.95 -3.84
CA GLU A 58 18.51 -20.03 -4.79
C GLU A 58 18.91 -19.50 -6.18
N ALA A 59 18.32 -18.38 -6.61
CA ALA A 59 18.69 -17.73 -7.86
C ALA A 59 20.11 -17.14 -7.82
N LEU A 60 20.51 -16.51 -6.72
CA LEU A 60 21.87 -16.01 -6.50
C LEU A 60 22.90 -17.14 -6.47
N ALA A 61 22.51 -18.32 -6.00
CA ALA A 61 23.33 -19.52 -6.05
C ALA A 61 23.35 -20.19 -7.45
N GLY A 62 22.61 -19.67 -8.43
CA GLY A 62 22.57 -20.15 -9.81
C GLY A 62 21.64 -21.36 -10.04
N HIS A 63 20.71 -21.62 -9.15
CA HIS A 63 19.85 -22.81 -9.20
C HIS A 63 18.37 -22.51 -9.50
N CYS A 64 17.96 -21.24 -9.50
CA CYS A 64 16.60 -20.80 -9.76
C CYS A 64 16.59 -19.68 -10.80
N ASP A 65 15.67 -19.70 -11.74
CA ASP A 65 15.47 -18.65 -12.75
C ASP A 65 14.01 -18.21 -12.86
N GLN A 66 13.09 -18.85 -12.14
CA GLN A 66 11.68 -18.46 -12.10
C GLN A 66 11.09 -18.60 -10.70
N VAL A 67 10.35 -17.56 -10.29
CA VAL A 67 9.57 -17.54 -9.06
C VAL A 67 8.17 -17.06 -9.37
N ASP A 68 7.16 -17.85 -8.99
CA ASP A 68 5.73 -17.49 -9.12
C ASP A 68 5.18 -17.12 -7.74
N VAL A 69 4.49 -16.00 -7.64
CA VAL A 69 3.75 -15.55 -6.45
C VAL A 69 2.27 -15.45 -6.82
N ILE A 70 1.42 -16.19 -6.14
CA ILE A 70 -0.01 -16.30 -6.48
C ILE A 70 -0.83 -15.90 -5.25
N LEU A 71 -1.69 -14.92 -5.40
CA LEU A 71 -2.70 -14.54 -4.43
C LEU A 71 -3.95 -15.37 -4.69
N ASN A 72 -4.25 -16.32 -3.82
CA ASN A 72 -5.33 -17.28 -4.00
C ASN A 72 -6.68 -16.71 -3.54
N ALA A 73 -7.76 -17.21 -4.13
CA ALA A 73 -9.13 -16.77 -3.84
C ALA A 73 -9.59 -16.98 -2.39
N ASP A 74 -8.96 -17.91 -1.65
CA ASP A 74 -9.25 -18.17 -0.23
C ASP A 74 -8.52 -17.22 0.73
N GLY A 75 -7.64 -16.33 0.20
CA GLY A 75 -6.83 -15.39 0.96
C GLY A 75 -5.43 -15.91 1.31
N SER A 76 -5.10 -17.14 0.92
CA SER A 76 -3.73 -17.66 1.02
C SER A 76 -2.83 -17.11 -0.07
N VAL A 77 -1.51 -17.25 0.12
CA VAL A 77 -0.49 -16.94 -0.89
C VAL A 77 0.34 -18.17 -1.18
N THR A 78 0.55 -18.44 -2.46
CA THR A 78 1.46 -19.48 -2.93
C THR A 78 2.72 -18.84 -3.51
N VAL A 79 3.88 -19.24 -3.03
CA VAL A 79 5.18 -18.91 -3.62
C VAL A 79 5.83 -20.20 -4.11
N ARG A 80 6.21 -20.21 -5.39
CA ARG A 80 6.83 -21.37 -6.05
C ARG A 80 8.11 -20.95 -6.72
N ASP A 81 9.18 -21.70 -6.49
CA ASP A 81 10.45 -21.58 -7.20
C ASP A 81 10.77 -22.85 -8.00
N ASN A 82 11.72 -22.75 -8.92
CA ASN A 82 12.26 -23.89 -9.66
C ASN A 82 13.72 -24.23 -9.26
N GLY A 83 14.09 -23.90 -8.01
CA GLY A 83 15.42 -24.16 -7.45
C GLY A 83 15.70 -25.64 -7.14
N ARG A 84 16.66 -25.89 -6.24
CA ARG A 84 17.02 -27.25 -5.82
C ARG A 84 15.97 -27.94 -4.98
N GLY A 85 15.08 -27.18 -4.36
CA GLY A 85 14.16 -27.62 -3.32
C GLY A 85 14.83 -27.71 -1.93
N ILE A 86 14.03 -27.54 -0.88
CA ILE A 86 14.49 -27.70 0.50
C ILE A 86 14.97 -29.16 0.71
N PRO A 87 16.10 -29.37 1.44
CA PRO A 87 16.62 -30.74 1.70
C PRO A 87 15.60 -31.62 2.43
N THR A 88 15.40 -32.85 1.93
CA THR A 88 14.38 -33.77 2.43
C THR A 88 14.98 -34.93 3.26
N ASP A 89 16.31 -34.96 3.40
CA ASP A 89 16.99 -35.97 4.18
C ASP A 89 16.75 -35.79 5.69
N ILE A 90 16.90 -36.90 6.44
CA ILE A 90 16.79 -36.86 7.91
C ILE A 90 17.96 -36.07 8.49
N HIS A 91 17.67 -35.07 9.33
CA HIS A 91 18.72 -34.33 10.03
C HIS A 91 19.37 -35.20 11.10
N PRO A 92 20.70 -35.30 11.12
CA PRO A 92 21.40 -36.31 11.98
C PRO A 92 21.15 -36.13 13.48
N GLU A 93 20.98 -34.88 13.95
CA GLU A 93 20.83 -34.55 15.37
C GLU A 93 19.37 -34.51 15.80
N GLU A 94 18.44 -34.06 14.91
CA GLU A 94 17.05 -33.86 15.24
C GLU A 94 16.16 -35.08 14.96
N GLY A 95 16.60 -36.03 14.13
CA GLY A 95 15.89 -37.27 13.83
C GLY A 95 14.64 -37.10 12.96
N VAL A 96 14.34 -35.88 12.50
CA VAL A 96 13.27 -35.55 11.56
C VAL A 96 13.84 -35.00 10.25
N SER A 97 13.01 -34.77 9.23
CA SER A 97 13.50 -34.24 7.96
C SER A 97 14.11 -32.85 8.12
N ALA A 98 15.15 -32.53 7.35
CA ALA A 98 15.75 -31.19 7.35
C ALA A 98 14.68 -30.11 7.01
N ALA A 99 13.72 -30.42 6.15
CA ALA A 99 12.59 -29.55 5.85
C ALA A 99 11.76 -29.24 7.11
N GLU A 100 11.44 -30.24 7.91
CA GLU A 100 10.70 -30.05 9.17
C GLU A 100 11.48 -29.19 10.17
N VAL A 101 12.79 -29.41 10.29
CA VAL A 101 13.68 -28.60 11.14
C VAL A 101 13.64 -27.12 10.72
N ILE A 102 13.81 -26.84 9.42
CA ILE A 102 13.80 -25.48 8.87
C ILE A 102 12.46 -24.78 9.11
N MET A 103 11.34 -25.51 9.04
CA MET A 103 10.00 -24.95 9.21
C MET A 103 9.62 -24.71 10.67
N THR A 104 10.19 -25.47 11.62
CA THR A 104 9.75 -25.49 13.03
C THR A 104 10.76 -24.91 14.01
N GLN A 105 12.02 -24.77 13.61
CA GLN A 105 13.07 -24.25 14.49
C GLN A 105 13.60 -22.90 14.03
N LEU A 106 13.82 -22.00 14.98
CA LEU A 106 14.50 -20.73 14.74
C LEU A 106 16.01 -20.98 14.64
N HIS A 107 16.68 -20.19 13.81
CA HIS A 107 18.12 -20.28 13.58
C HIS A 107 18.58 -21.61 12.98
N ALA A 108 17.72 -22.24 12.18
CA ALA A 108 18.01 -23.43 11.40
C ALA A 108 18.07 -23.11 9.91
N GLY A 109 19.08 -23.59 9.20
CA GLY A 109 19.16 -23.41 7.74
C GLY A 109 20.57 -23.54 7.18
N GLY A 110 20.70 -23.91 5.90
CA GLY A 110 21.97 -24.08 5.19
C GLY A 110 22.73 -22.76 4.89
N LYS A 111 22.15 -21.62 5.21
CA LYS A 111 22.75 -20.28 4.96
C LYS A 111 23.83 -19.89 5.97
N PHE A 112 23.99 -20.65 7.06
CA PHE A 112 25.12 -20.54 7.98
C PHE A 112 26.42 -21.14 7.44
N ASP A 113 26.34 -21.94 6.37
CA ASP A 113 27.50 -22.54 5.69
C ASP A 113 27.86 -21.69 4.45
N GLN A 114 29.02 -21.04 4.49
CA GLN A 114 29.52 -20.19 3.41
C GLN A 114 29.85 -20.97 2.12
N ASP A 115 30.02 -22.29 2.19
CA ASP A 115 30.22 -23.11 1.02
C ASP A 115 28.94 -23.30 0.21
N SER A 116 27.79 -23.26 0.86
CA SER A 116 26.48 -23.43 0.22
C SER A 116 25.90 -22.11 -0.36
N TYR A 117 26.13 -20.97 0.31
CA TYR A 117 25.66 -19.64 -0.12
C TYR A 117 26.72 -18.59 0.18
N LYS A 118 27.41 -18.11 -0.85
CA LYS A 118 28.43 -17.04 -0.72
C LYS A 118 27.82 -15.67 -0.37
N VAL A 119 26.63 -15.42 -0.86
CA VAL A 119 25.85 -14.20 -0.63
C VAL A 119 24.40 -14.60 -0.45
N SER A 120 23.76 -14.15 0.61
CA SER A 120 22.32 -14.39 0.82
C SER A 120 21.66 -13.16 1.48
N GLY A 121 20.38 -12.97 1.22
CA GLY A 121 19.54 -11.99 1.92
C GLY A 121 19.07 -12.49 3.28
N GLY A 122 18.84 -13.79 3.40
CA GLY A 122 18.38 -14.46 4.62
C GLY A 122 19.52 -14.83 5.57
N LEU A 123 19.92 -13.88 6.44
CA LEU A 123 21.11 -14.04 7.30
C LEU A 123 20.84 -14.77 8.62
N HIS A 124 19.60 -14.82 9.10
CA HIS A 124 19.29 -15.25 10.47
C HIS A 124 18.70 -16.65 10.58
N GLY A 125 18.35 -17.31 9.46
CA GLY A 125 17.75 -18.66 9.48
C GLY A 125 16.40 -18.72 10.21
N VAL A 126 15.60 -17.64 10.15
CA VAL A 126 14.31 -17.54 10.86
C VAL A 126 13.13 -17.25 9.95
N GLY A 127 13.33 -16.76 8.73
CA GLY A 127 12.27 -16.22 7.89
C GLY A 127 11.10 -17.15 7.67
N VAL A 128 11.34 -18.34 7.11
CA VAL A 128 10.27 -19.29 6.79
C VAL A 128 9.62 -19.90 8.03
N SER A 129 10.38 -20.13 9.11
CA SER A 129 9.81 -20.61 10.38
C SER A 129 8.93 -19.54 11.04
N VAL A 130 9.26 -18.25 10.88
CA VAL A 130 8.38 -17.12 11.30
C VAL A 130 7.10 -17.11 10.48
N VAL A 131 7.17 -17.26 9.15
CA VAL A 131 5.97 -17.37 8.29
C VAL A 131 5.09 -18.53 8.74
N ASN A 132 5.68 -19.70 9.01
CA ASN A 132 4.94 -20.86 9.50
C ASN A 132 4.25 -20.57 10.85
N ALA A 133 4.98 -19.97 11.80
CA ALA A 133 4.44 -19.66 13.13
C ALA A 133 3.24 -18.69 13.11
N LEU A 134 3.20 -17.78 12.12
CA LEU A 134 2.19 -16.73 11.98
C LEU A 134 1.09 -17.07 10.96
N SER A 135 1.10 -18.30 10.43
CA SER A 135 0.08 -18.82 9.52
C SER A 135 -0.97 -19.63 10.28
N GLU A 136 -2.25 -19.48 9.93
CA GLU A 136 -3.32 -20.36 10.35
C GLU A 136 -3.10 -21.77 9.76
N LYS A 137 -2.74 -21.82 8.48
CA LYS A 137 -2.35 -23.03 7.75
C LYS A 137 -1.18 -22.75 6.83
N LEU A 138 -0.25 -23.70 6.75
CA LEU A 138 0.83 -23.67 5.77
C LEU A 138 1.00 -25.06 5.15
N GLU A 139 1.16 -25.09 3.83
CA GLU A 139 1.42 -26.30 3.05
C GLU A 139 2.76 -26.15 2.34
N LEU A 140 3.61 -27.16 2.49
CA LEU A 140 4.94 -27.25 1.89
C LEU A 140 4.97 -28.40 0.91
N THR A 141 5.27 -28.11 -0.35
CA THR A 141 5.53 -29.10 -1.38
C THR A 141 6.96 -28.95 -1.90
N ILE A 142 7.73 -30.03 -1.90
CA ILE A 142 9.12 -30.04 -2.36
C ILE A 142 9.27 -31.01 -3.52
N TYR A 143 9.78 -30.51 -4.64
CA TYR A 143 10.10 -31.29 -5.84
C TYR A 143 11.61 -31.55 -5.85
N ALA A 144 12.03 -32.72 -5.31
CA ALA A 144 13.44 -33.06 -5.17
C ALA A 144 13.67 -34.54 -5.40
N LYS A 145 14.82 -34.89 -5.97
CA LYS A 145 15.26 -36.27 -6.20
C LYS A 145 14.25 -37.14 -6.99
N GLY A 146 13.52 -36.48 -7.92
CA GLY A 146 12.48 -37.11 -8.74
C GLY A 146 11.16 -37.41 -8.03
N LYS A 147 10.99 -36.96 -6.78
CA LYS A 147 9.82 -37.24 -5.95
C LYS A 147 9.15 -35.94 -5.50
N ILE A 148 7.84 -36.00 -5.24
CA ILE A 148 7.07 -34.95 -4.63
C ILE A 148 6.92 -35.26 -3.15
N HIS A 149 7.47 -34.39 -2.32
CA HIS A 149 7.36 -34.46 -0.88
C HIS A 149 6.35 -33.40 -0.42
N TYR A 150 5.53 -33.73 0.56
CA TYR A 150 4.49 -32.85 1.09
C TYR A 150 4.47 -32.89 2.61
N MET A 151 4.19 -31.72 3.20
CA MET A 151 4.00 -31.53 4.61
C MET A 151 3.04 -30.35 4.85
N SER A 152 2.22 -30.43 5.87
CA SER A 152 1.32 -29.34 6.28
C SER A 152 1.52 -28.97 7.74
N PHE A 153 1.15 -27.71 8.06
CA PHE A 153 1.29 -27.15 9.38
C PHE A 153 0.03 -26.35 9.74
N THR A 154 -0.36 -26.44 11.01
CA THR A 154 -1.43 -25.64 11.60
C THR A 154 -0.85 -24.79 12.73
N HIS A 155 -0.96 -23.47 12.60
CA HIS A 155 -0.36 -22.51 13.54
C HIS A 155 1.14 -22.78 13.86
N GLY A 156 1.91 -23.24 12.87
CA GLY A 156 3.34 -23.52 12.98
C GLY A 156 3.67 -24.92 13.45
N ASP A 157 2.72 -25.69 13.95
CA ASP A 157 2.94 -27.07 14.39
C ASP A 157 2.69 -28.05 13.23
N PRO A 158 3.56 -29.06 13.02
CA PRO A 158 3.39 -30.01 11.93
C PRO A 158 2.16 -30.91 12.15
N ASP A 159 1.29 -31.03 11.14
CA ASP A 159 0.15 -31.94 11.19
C ASP A 159 0.62 -33.40 11.05
N GLU A 160 1.64 -33.62 10.24
CA GLU A 160 2.28 -34.91 9.99
C GLU A 160 3.71 -34.72 9.48
N HIS A 161 4.55 -35.76 9.61
CA HIS A 161 5.92 -35.74 9.08
C HIS A 161 5.94 -35.69 7.56
N LEU A 162 7.08 -35.23 6.99
CA LEU A 162 7.29 -35.14 5.55
C LEU A 162 7.03 -36.49 4.86
N LYS A 163 6.09 -36.51 3.92
CA LYS A 163 5.69 -37.72 3.16
C LYS A 163 5.89 -37.55 1.66
N ILE A 164 6.14 -38.66 0.98
CA ILE A 164 6.17 -38.70 -0.49
C ILE A 164 4.74 -38.92 -0.98
N ILE A 165 4.27 -38.06 -1.86
CA ILE A 165 2.90 -38.10 -2.41
C ILE A 165 2.86 -38.43 -3.90
N GLY A 166 4.00 -38.40 -4.59
CA GLY A 166 4.08 -38.70 -6.01
C GLY A 166 5.46 -38.62 -6.60
N GLU A 167 5.52 -38.77 -7.91
CA GLU A 167 6.75 -38.64 -8.71
C GLU A 167 6.81 -37.23 -9.30
N ALA A 168 7.95 -36.56 -9.14
CA ALA A 168 8.16 -35.19 -9.61
C ALA A 168 8.60 -35.13 -11.09
N ASN A 169 8.94 -36.27 -11.70
CA ASN A 169 9.58 -36.33 -13.01
C ASN A 169 10.82 -35.40 -13.06
N GLU A 170 10.82 -34.43 -13.99
CA GLU A 170 11.91 -33.45 -14.14
C GLU A 170 11.68 -32.17 -13.32
N LYS A 171 10.54 -32.03 -12.65
CA LYS A 171 10.23 -30.85 -11.86
C LYS A 171 11.11 -30.76 -10.62
N LYS A 172 11.61 -29.54 -10.34
CA LYS A 172 12.41 -29.20 -9.16
C LYS A 172 11.86 -27.96 -8.52
N GLY A 173 12.19 -27.74 -7.26
CA GLY A 173 11.88 -26.49 -6.55
C GLY A 173 11.09 -26.69 -5.28
N THR A 174 10.66 -25.58 -4.72
CA THR A 174 9.84 -25.53 -3.52
C THR A 174 8.55 -24.75 -3.81
N GLU A 175 7.45 -25.20 -3.24
CA GLU A 175 6.17 -24.52 -3.26
C GLU A 175 5.66 -24.40 -1.83
N ILE A 176 5.41 -23.17 -1.38
CA ILE A 176 4.87 -22.86 -0.07
C ILE A 176 3.58 -22.10 -0.26
N THR A 177 2.49 -22.67 0.28
CA THR A 177 1.20 -21.99 0.35
C THR A 177 0.88 -21.72 1.80
N PHE A 178 0.60 -20.46 2.16
CA PHE A 178 0.30 -20.10 3.53
C PHE A 178 -0.91 -19.15 3.64
N LEU A 179 -1.71 -19.37 4.67
CA LEU A 179 -2.86 -18.54 5.04
C LEU A 179 -2.52 -17.78 6.32
N PRO A 180 -2.46 -16.42 6.31
CA PRO A 180 -2.13 -15.64 7.48
C PRO A 180 -3.13 -15.84 8.61
N SER A 181 -2.62 -15.91 9.86
CA SER A 181 -3.47 -16.06 11.04
C SER A 181 -4.19 -14.76 11.38
N LYS A 182 -5.52 -14.83 11.48
CA LYS A 182 -6.38 -13.72 11.95
C LYS A 182 -6.20 -13.40 13.43
N GLU A 183 -5.59 -14.30 14.19
CA GLU A 183 -5.25 -14.06 15.60
C GLU A 183 -4.02 -13.14 15.72
N THR A 184 -3.18 -13.08 14.67
CA THR A 184 -1.95 -12.28 14.66
C THR A 184 -2.13 -10.96 13.91
N PHE A 185 -2.78 -11.01 12.74
CA PHE A 185 -2.90 -9.85 11.85
C PHE A 185 -4.31 -9.27 11.90
N THR A 186 -4.40 -7.95 12.13
CA THR A 186 -5.68 -7.23 12.05
C THR A 186 -6.16 -7.09 10.61
N GLN A 187 -5.22 -7.06 9.66
CA GLN A 187 -5.48 -7.06 8.22
C GLN A 187 -4.85 -8.31 7.61
N THR A 188 -5.64 -9.10 6.87
CA THR A 188 -5.19 -10.33 6.20
C THR A 188 -5.34 -10.27 4.68
N VAL A 189 -5.61 -9.09 4.12
CA VAL A 189 -5.76 -8.89 2.69
C VAL A 189 -4.46 -8.33 2.12
N PHE A 190 -3.81 -9.10 1.26
CA PHE A 190 -2.58 -8.68 0.58
C PHE A 190 -2.87 -7.62 -0.47
N ASP A 191 -2.09 -6.55 -0.47
CA ASP A 191 -2.11 -5.53 -1.52
C ASP A 191 -1.23 -5.94 -2.71
N PHE A 192 -1.84 -6.00 -3.88
CA PHE A 192 -1.15 -6.41 -5.09
C PHE A 192 -0.04 -5.42 -5.49
N GLY A 193 -0.30 -4.11 -5.36
CA GLY A 193 0.67 -3.08 -5.73
C GLY A 193 1.92 -3.10 -4.86
N THR A 194 1.77 -3.31 -3.56
CA THR A 194 2.87 -3.45 -2.60
C THR A 194 3.76 -4.64 -2.94
N LEU A 195 3.15 -5.79 -3.29
CA LEU A 195 3.91 -6.98 -3.71
C LEU A 195 4.57 -6.78 -5.08
N GLU A 196 3.85 -6.21 -6.05
CA GLU A 196 4.38 -5.89 -7.38
C GLU A 196 5.64 -5.05 -7.30
N HIS A 197 5.60 -4.00 -6.47
CA HIS A 197 6.74 -3.09 -6.28
C HIS A 197 7.98 -3.84 -5.81
N ARG A 198 7.87 -4.62 -4.73
CA ARG A 198 9.00 -5.39 -4.17
C ARG A 198 9.53 -6.45 -5.13
N LEU A 199 8.65 -7.17 -5.80
CA LEU A 199 9.04 -8.18 -6.78
C LEU A 199 9.74 -7.54 -7.99
N ARG A 200 9.32 -6.36 -8.41
CA ARG A 200 9.95 -5.59 -9.48
C ARG A 200 11.38 -5.18 -9.11
N GLU A 201 11.59 -4.67 -7.89
CA GLU A 201 12.95 -4.40 -7.38
C GLU A 201 13.83 -5.64 -7.45
N LEU A 202 13.34 -6.78 -6.96
CA LEU A 202 14.08 -8.05 -6.97
C LEU A 202 14.39 -8.52 -8.39
N ALA A 203 13.47 -8.35 -9.35
CA ALA A 203 13.70 -8.70 -10.73
C ALA A 203 14.78 -7.85 -11.40
N PHE A 204 14.83 -6.55 -11.08
CA PHE A 204 15.91 -5.67 -11.54
C PHE A 204 17.27 -6.00 -10.91
N LEU A 205 17.30 -6.32 -9.62
CA LEU A 205 18.54 -6.63 -8.90
C LEU A 205 19.12 -8.00 -9.25
N ASN A 206 18.29 -8.90 -9.78
CA ASN A 206 18.69 -10.26 -10.16
C ASN A 206 18.42 -10.49 -11.65
N SER A 207 19.30 -9.91 -12.48
CA SER A 207 19.19 -10.01 -13.95
C SER A 207 19.10 -11.46 -14.41
N GLY A 208 18.13 -11.75 -15.27
CA GLY A 208 17.88 -13.10 -15.81
C GLY A 208 16.86 -13.93 -15.00
N VAL A 209 16.47 -13.50 -13.81
CA VAL A 209 15.39 -14.15 -13.03
C VAL A 209 14.03 -13.62 -13.49
N THR A 210 13.08 -14.51 -13.65
CA THR A 210 11.68 -14.18 -13.97
C THR A 210 10.85 -14.25 -12.69
N LEU A 211 10.20 -13.16 -12.33
CA LEU A 211 9.21 -13.11 -11.25
C LEU A 211 7.82 -12.92 -11.84
N ILE A 212 6.88 -13.76 -11.45
CA ILE A 212 5.49 -13.69 -11.91
C ILE A 212 4.60 -13.45 -10.70
N LEU A 213 3.87 -12.35 -10.69
CA LEU A 213 2.84 -12.07 -9.69
C LEU A 213 1.47 -12.26 -10.31
N ARG A 214 0.67 -13.14 -9.72
CA ARG A 214 -0.67 -13.46 -10.19
C ARG A 214 -1.69 -13.23 -9.08
N ASP A 215 -2.76 -12.50 -9.39
CA ASP A 215 -3.89 -12.31 -8.50
C ASP A 215 -5.09 -13.11 -9.02
N GLU A 216 -5.38 -14.21 -8.37
CA GLU A 216 -6.49 -15.10 -8.69
C GLU A 216 -7.70 -14.90 -7.75
N ARG A 217 -7.68 -13.84 -6.93
CA ARG A 217 -8.76 -13.52 -5.99
C ARG A 217 -10.00 -13.02 -6.70
N HIS A 218 -9.83 -12.38 -7.85
CA HIS A 218 -10.89 -11.67 -8.55
C HIS A 218 -11.31 -12.36 -9.85
N VAL A 219 -12.49 -11.99 -10.33
CA VAL A 219 -13.07 -12.48 -11.58
C VAL A 219 -12.14 -12.26 -12.77
N GLU A 220 -11.43 -11.15 -12.79
CA GLU A 220 -10.39 -10.86 -13.76
C GLU A 220 -9.04 -11.13 -13.11
N THR A 221 -8.39 -12.22 -13.51
CA THR A 221 -7.03 -12.55 -13.05
C THR A 221 -6.06 -11.49 -13.55
N LYS A 222 -5.35 -10.86 -12.61
CA LYS A 222 -4.27 -9.93 -12.93
C LYS A 222 -2.94 -10.68 -12.87
N GLU A 223 -2.19 -10.67 -13.95
CA GLU A 223 -0.85 -11.28 -14.01
C GLU A 223 0.16 -10.26 -14.51
N ILE A 224 1.29 -10.17 -13.81
CA ILE A 224 2.43 -9.36 -14.23
C ILE A 224 3.67 -10.24 -14.22
N LYS A 225 4.34 -10.28 -15.36
CA LYS A 225 5.63 -10.95 -15.54
C LYS A 225 6.74 -9.89 -15.53
N MET A 226 7.69 -10.05 -14.62
CA MET A 226 8.83 -9.15 -14.42
C MET A 226 10.11 -9.92 -14.75
N HIS A 227 10.80 -9.47 -15.81
CA HIS A 227 12.07 -10.04 -16.27
C HIS A 227 12.91 -8.95 -16.92
N TYR A 228 14.10 -8.69 -16.40
CA TYR A 228 14.92 -7.57 -16.82
C TYR A 228 16.38 -8.00 -17.01
N GLU A 229 16.81 -8.13 -18.27
CA GLU A 229 18.20 -8.52 -18.59
C GLU A 229 19.22 -7.42 -18.27
N GLY A 230 18.79 -6.15 -18.27
CA GLY A 230 19.67 -4.99 -18.03
C GLY A 230 20.05 -4.76 -16.56
N GLY A 231 19.51 -5.50 -15.61
CA GLY A 231 19.84 -5.38 -14.18
C GLY A 231 19.63 -3.96 -13.61
N VAL A 232 20.61 -3.48 -12.83
CA VAL A 232 20.55 -2.14 -12.21
C VAL A 232 20.47 -0.99 -13.22
N GLN A 233 20.95 -1.18 -14.45
CA GLN A 233 20.82 -0.20 -15.52
C GLN A 233 19.37 -0.07 -15.98
N ALA A 234 18.70 -1.20 -16.19
CA ALA A 234 17.28 -1.21 -16.54
C ALA A 234 16.44 -0.61 -15.39
N PHE A 235 16.86 -0.78 -14.16
CA PHE A 235 16.21 -0.18 -13.00
C PHE A 235 16.31 1.34 -13.03
N VAL A 236 17.48 1.92 -13.31
CA VAL A 236 17.63 3.38 -13.47
C VAL A 236 16.75 3.91 -14.59
N HIS A 237 16.73 3.25 -15.77
CA HIS A 237 15.85 3.63 -16.87
C HIS A 237 14.36 3.56 -16.49
N TYR A 238 13.97 2.55 -15.70
CA TYR A 238 12.61 2.46 -15.17
C TYR A 238 12.25 3.62 -14.26
N LEU A 239 13.14 4.00 -13.35
CA LEU A 239 12.94 5.13 -12.43
C LEU A 239 12.88 6.47 -13.18
N ASP A 240 13.58 6.58 -14.31
CA ASP A 240 13.67 7.81 -15.09
C ASP A 240 12.71 7.85 -16.29
N ARG A 241 11.79 6.87 -16.44
CA ARG A 241 10.82 6.84 -17.54
C ARG A 241 9.90 8.07 -17.65
N SER A 242 9.78 8.85 -16.56
CA SER A 242 9.04 10.11 -16.50
C SER A 242 9.93 11.35 -16.51
N LYS A 243 11.23 11.21 -16.83
CA LYS A 243 12.24 12.28 -16.83
C LYS A 243 13.05 12.24 -18.13
N ASN A 244 13.73 13.33 -18.47
CA ASN A 244 14.63 13.37 -19.62
C ASN A 244 16.07 13.19 -19.19
N ALA A 245 16.73 12.16 -19.67
CA ALA A 245 18.15 11.94 -19.46
C ALA A 245 19.00 13.02 -20.14
N LEU A 246 20.02 13.53 -19.46
CA LEU A 246 20.94 14.53 -20.00
C LEU A 246 22.03 13.91 -20.85
N HIS A 247 22.29 12.64 -20.66
CA HIS A 247 23.33 11.89 -21.39
C HIS A 247 22.89 10.46 -21.67
N ALA A 248 23.49 9.86 -22.67
CA ALA A 248 23.34 8.45 -22.99
C ALA A 248 24.70 7.91 -23.48
N PRO A 249 25.08 6.69 -23.08
CA PRO A 249 24.36 5.76 -22.21
C PRO A 249 24.42 6.19 -20.74
N SER A 250 23.58 5.54 -19.89
CA SER A 250 23.69 5.63 -18.44
C SER A 250 25.04 5.06 -17.96
N ILE A 251 25.55 5.57 -16.88
CA ILE A 251 26.84 5.17 -16.32
C ILE A 251 26.64 3.87 -15.52
N VAL A 252 27.34 2.81 -15.93
CA VAL A 252 27.29 1.51 -15.24
C VAL A 252 28.68 1.17 -14.72
N ILE A 253 28.75 0.89 -13.43
CA ILE A 253 29.99 0.48 -12.75
C ILE A 253 29.78 -0.88 -12.10
N LYS A 254 30.66 -1.82 -12.45
CA LYS A 254 30.72 -3.15 -11.82
C LYS A 254 32.13 -3.40 -11.36
N GLY A 255 32.27 -3.96 -10.17
CA GLY A 255 33.59 -4.33 -9.65
C GLY A 255 33.47 -5.23 -8.44
N GLU A 256 34.53 -5.98 -8.18
CA GLU A 256 34.68 -6.86 -7.04
C GLU A 256 35.99 -6.55 -6.34
N LYS A 257 35.95 -6.45 -5.01
CA LYS A 257 37.13 -6.31 -4.18
C LYS A 257 36.85 -6.88 -2.80
N ASP A 258 37.80 -7.65 -2.27
CA ASP A 258 37.72 -8.27 -0.94
C ASP A 258 36.45 -9.15 -0.76
N GLY A 259 35.99 -9.81 -1.83
CA GLY A 259 34.77 -10.63 -1.83
C GLY A 259 33.45 -9.82 -1.86
N ILE A 260 33.52 -8.50 -1.90
CA ILE A 260 32.37 -7.60 -2.01
C ILE A 260 32.18 -7.23 -3.48
N ILE A 261 30.98 -7.51 -4.02
CA ILE A 261 30.63 -7.16 -5.38
C ILE A 261 29.79 -5.89 -5.35
N ILE A 262 30.17 -4.91 -6.18
CA ILE A 262 29.46 -3.65 -6.34
C ILE A 262 28.89 -3.58 -7.75
N GLU A 263 27.61 -3.34 -7.86
CA GLU A 263 26.92 -2.99 -9.09
C GLU A 263 26.21 -1.65 -8.89
N LEU A 264 26.49 -0.71 -9.76
CA LEU A 264 25.92 0.62 -9.72
C LEU A 264 25.54 1.04 -11.13
N ALA A 265 24.36 1.65 -11.25
CA ALA A 265 23.98 2.42 -12.42
C ALA A 265 23.54 3.81 -11.97
N MET A 266 23.87 4.83 -12.76
CA MET A 266 23.46 6.19 -12.50
C MET A 266 23.29 7.00 -13.78
N GLU A 267 22.40 8.01 -13.69
CA GLU A 267 22.07 8.90 -14.78
C GLU A 267 21.67 10.27 -14.25
N TRP A 268 22.09 11.34 -14.92
CA TRP A 268 21.59 12.68 -14.66
C TRP A 268 20.44 13.02 -15.57
N THR A 269 19.40 13.59 -14.99
CA THR A 269 18.18 13.99 -15.68
C THR A 269 17.93 15.49 -15.57
N ASP A 270 16.89 15.97 -16.23
CA ASP A 270 16.40 17.35 -16.11
C ASP A 270 15.68 17.65 -14.77
N SER A 271 15.48 16.64 -13.92
CA SER A 271 14.91 16.78 -12.57
C SER A 271 15.79 17.62 -11.66
N TYR A 272 15.21 18.23 -10.64
CA TYR A 272 15.90 18.95 -9.58
C TYR A 272 16.11 18.13 -8.30
N HIS A 273 15.71 16.87 -8.31
CA HIS A 273 15.70 15.99 -7.15
C HIS A 273 16.66 14.82 -7.32
N GLU A 274 17.33 14.43 -6.24
CA GLU A 274 18.15 13.22 -6.14
C GLU A 274 17.22 12.01 -5.90
N THR A 275 17.41 10.94 -6.66
CA THR A 275 16.81 9.62 -6.42
C THR A 275 17.94 8.62 -6.29
N THR A 276 18.27 8.19 -5.06
CA THR A 276 19.33 7.22 -4.81
C THR A 276 18.78 6.04 -4.03
N LEU A 277 18.73 4.87 -4.67
CA LEU A 277 18.32 3.62 -4.04
C LEU A 277 19.55 2.78 -3.72
N CYS A 278 19.61 2.27 -2.50
CA CYS A 278 20.72 1.47 -2.02
C CYS A 278 20.23 0.10 -1.58
N PHE A 279 20.95 -0.94 -1.99
CA PHE A 279 20.64 -2.33 -1.67
C PHE A 279 21.89 -3.07 -1.18
N THR A 280 21.70 -3.93 -0.18
CA THR A 280 22.72 -4.89 0.24
C THR A 280 22.10 -6.28 0.22
N ASN A 281 22.66 -7.20 -0.57
CA ASN A 281 22.13 -8.56 -0.75
C ASN A 281 20.63 -8.52 -1.11
N ASN A 282 20.24 -7.65 -2.04
CA ASN A 282 18.89 -7.40 -2.50
C ASN A 282 17.96 -6.71 -1.47
N ILE A 283 18.41 -6.44 -0.25
CA ILE A 283 17.61 -5.78 0.80
C ILE A 283 17.75 -4.27 0.64
N PRO A 284 16.64 -3.49 0.57
CA PRO A 284 16.69 -2.05 0.49
C PRO A 284 17.15 -1.43 1.81
N GLN A 285 18.05 -0.45 1.75
CA GLN A 285 18.46 0.36 2.90
C GLN A 285 17.86 1.77 2.79
N ARG A 286 16.75 2.00 3.45
CA ARG A 286 16.04 3.29 3.46
C ARG A 286 16.91 4.41 4.06
N ASP A 287 17.65 4.10 5.11
CA ASP A 287 18.55 5.03 5.80
C ASP A 287 19.98 5.03 5.20
N GLY A 288 20.15 4.37 4.04
CA GLY A 288 21.45 4.22 3.40
C GLY A 288 22.45 3.43 4.22
N GLY A 289 23.66 3.98 4.39
CA GLY A 289 24.72 3.31 5.16
C GLY A 289 26.11 3.57 4.62
N THR A 290 27.03 2.67 4.95
CA THR A 290 28.46 2.79 4.60
C THR A 290 28.70 2.76 3.09
N HIS A 291 27.93 2.01 2.33
CA HIS A 291 27.98 1.97 0.86
C HIS A 291 27.56 3.33 0.25
N LEU A 292 26.46 3.94 0.73
CA LEU A 292 26.04 5.27 0.29
C LEU A 292 27.08 6.34 0.64
N ALA A 293 27.68 6.26 1.83
CA ALA A 293 28.74 7.19 2.24
C ALA A 293 29.98 7.06 1.35
N GLY A 294 30.37 5.83 0.99
CA GLY A 294 31.46 5.55 0.05
C GLY A 294 31.17 6.09 -1.35
N PHE A 295 29.97 5.86 -1.85
CA PHE A 295 29.51 6.38 -3.15
C PHE A 295 29.56 7.90 -3.21
N ARG A 296 28.99 8.59 -2.21
CA ARG A 296 28.98 10.07 -2.15
C ARG A 296 30.37 10.66 -2.07
N ALA A 297 31.28 10.02 -1.34
CA ALA A 297 32.68 10.45 -1.27
C ALA A 297 33.40 10.27 -2.62
N ALA A 298 33.24 9.12 -3.28
CA ALA A 298 33.81 8.85 -4.60
C ALA A 298 33.30 9.81 -5.66
N LEU A 299 31.97 10.01 -5.72
CA LEU A 299 31.31 10.92 -6.66
C LEU A 299 31.87 12.36 -6.51
N THR A 300 31.89 12.84 -5.28
CA THR A 300 32.37 14.20 -4.99
C THR A 300 33.82 14.38 -5.36
N ARG A 301 34.67 13.40 -5.09
CA ARG A 301 36.07 13.44 -5.43
C ARG A 301 36.32 13.46 -6.94
N ALA A 302 35.70 12.50 -7.67
CA ALA A 302 35.88 12.38 -9.10
C ALA A 302 35.41 13.61 -9.86
N ILE A 303 34.23 14.16 -9.52
CA ILE A 303 33.71 15.38 -10.15
C ILE A 303 34.60 16.59 -9.87
N ASN A 304 35.07 16.77 -8.62
CA ASN A 304 35.96 17.86 -8.29
C ASN A 304 37.31 17.78 -9.04
N THR A 305 37.86 16.57 -9.19
CA THR A 305 39.10 16.35 -9.95
C THR A 305 38.88 16.72 -11.43
N TYR A 306 37.87 16.17 -12.06
CA TYR A 306 37.57 16.43 -13.47
C TYR A 306 37.19 17.89 -13.75
N ALA A 307 36.41 18.54 -12.87
CA ALA A 307 36.09 19.97 -12.99
C ALA A 307 37.32 20.88 -12.86
N ALA A 308 38.31 20.48 -12.05
CA ALA A 308 39.58 21.20 -11.93
C ALA A 308 40.42 21.13 -13.24
N GLU A 309 40.44 19.96 -13.87
CA GLU A 309 41.15 19.74 -15.16
C GLU A 309 40.53 20.57 -16.29
N LEU A 310 39.21 20.75 -16.26
CA LEU A 310 38.51 21.63 -17.21
C LEU A 310 38.70 23.14 -16.93
N GLY A 311 39.47 23.54 -15.92
CA GLY A 311 39.69 24.94 -15.55
C GLY A 311 38.47 25.66 -15.00
N LYS A 312 37.44 24.94 -14.57
CA LYS A 312 36.15 25.48 -14.11
C LYS A 312 36.06 25.67 -12.60
N LYS A 313 37.08 25.19 -11.84
CA LYS A 313 37.07 25.19 -10.37
C LYS A 313 37.29 26.57 -9.72
N GLU A 314 37.93 27.51 -10.43
CA GLU A 314 38.30 28.79 -9.83
C GLU A 314 37.12 29.76 -9.61
N LYS A 315 35.93 29.47 -10.17
CA LYS A 315 34.82 30.42 -10.15
C LYS A 315 33.71 30.10 -9.12
N LEU A 316 33.55 28.85 -8.66
CA LEU A 316 32.49 28.47 -7.75
C LEU A 316 32.85 27.21 -6.96
N ALA A 317 32.60 27.22 -5.67
CA ALA A 317 32.78 26.05 -4.82
C ALA A 317 31.60 25.08 -5.02
N LEU A 318 31.87 23.91 -5.63
CA LEU A 318 30.90 22.84 -5.83
C LEU A 318 30.74 22.05 -4.53
N THR A 319 29.51 21.79 -4.13
CA THR A 319 29.15 20.92 -3.01
C THR A 319 28.70 19.56 -3.51
N GLY A 320 28.75 18.55 -2.64
CA GLY A 320 28.21 17.22 -3.00
C GLY A 320 26.72 17.24 -3.33
N GLU A 321 25.96 18.21 -2.86
CA GLU A 321 24.55 18.40 -3.17
C GLU A 321 24.34 18.90 -4.59
N ASP A 322 25.12 19.88 -5.03
CA ASP A 322 25.07 20.35 -6.41
C ASP A 322 25.34 19.21 -7.40
N MET A 323 26.23 18.27 -7.02
CA MET A 323 26.61 17.12 -7.84
C MET A 323 25.53 16.07 -7.96
N ARG A 324 24.59 16.03 -7.01
CA ARG A 324 23.50 15.06 -6.97
C ARG A 324 22.15 15.63 -7.41
N GLU A 325 22.10 16.91 -7.76
CA GLU A 325 20.87 17.48 -8.34
C GLU A 325 20.56 16.83 -9.69
N GLY A 326 19.36 16.22 -9.80
CA GLY A 326 18.92 15.50 -10.98
C GLY A 326 19.54 14.09 -11.15
N LEU A 327 20.29 13.61 -10.16
CA LEU A 327 20.90 12.29 -10.19
C LEU A 327 19.89 11.20 -9.81
N THR A 328 19.74 10.21 -10.67
CA THR A 328 19.13 8.91 -10.34
C THR A 328 20.24 7.87 -10.26
N CYS A 329 20.28 7.13 -9.16
CA CYS A 329 21.30 6.12 -8.91
C CYS A 329 20.73 4.90 -8.21
N VAL A 330 21.09 3.72 -8.68
CA VAL A 330 20.84 2.43 -8.00
C VAL A 330 22.20 1.82 -7.66
N LEU A 331 22.44 1.62 -6.37
CA LEU A 331 23.66 1.04 -5.82
C LEU A 331 23.33 -0.30 -5.15
N SER A 332 23.82 -1.39 -5.69
CA SER A 332 23.72 -2.74 -5.14
C SER A 332 25.09 -3.23 -4.67
N ALA A 333 25.16 -3.63 -3.41
CA ALA A 333 26.34 -4.23 -2.82
C ALA A 333 26.02 -5.68 -2.39
N LYS A 334 26.75 -6.66 -2.93
CA LYS A 334 26.70 -8.06 -2.48
C LYS A 334 27.83 -8.30 -1.51
N VAL A 335 27.48 -8.51 -0.24
CA VAL A 335 28.41 -8.58 0.89
C VAL A 335 28.26 -9.94 1.56
N PRO A 336 29.36 -10.70 1.79
CA PRO A 336 29.28 -12.05 2.39
C PRO A 336 28.70 -12.04 3.81
N ASP A 337 29.05 -11.09 4.65
CA ASP A 337 28.58 -10.97 6.05
C ASP A 337 28.25 -9.52 6.38
N PRO A 338 27.10 -9.01 5.92
CA PRO A 338 26.74 -7.60 6.16
C PRO A 338 26.22 -7.39 7.58
N LYS A 339 26.59 -6.26 8.19
CA LYS A 339 26.09 -5.82 9.50
C LYS A 339 25.13 -4.65 9.33
N PHE A 340 23.98 -4.73 10.03
CA PHE A 340 22.93 -3.73 9.99
C PHE A 340 22.71 -3.09 11.36
N SER A 341 22.13 -1.90 11.38
CA SER A 341 21.85 -1.15 12.62
C SER A 341 20.65 -1.72 13.40
N SER A 342 19.76 -2.44 12.74
CA SER A 342 18.50 -2.96 13.31
C SER A 342 18.10 -4.27 12.64
N GLN A 343 17.10 -4.94 13.20
CA GLN A 343 16.49 -6.17 12.64
C GLN A 343 15.79 -5.89 11.30
N THR A 344 15.26 -4.70 11.10
CA THR A 344 14.62 -4.25 9.84
C THR A 344 15.62 -4.02 8.71
N LYS A 345 16.94 -4.04 9.01
CA LYS A 345 18.04 -3.91 8.04
C LYS A 345 18.05 -2.58 7.27
N ASP A 346 17.46 -1.53 7.80
CA ASP A 346 17.28 -0.24 7.11
C ASP A 346 18.61 0.49 6.83
N LYS A 347 19.69 0.19 7.58
CA LYS A 347 20.98 0.84 7.44
C LYS A 347 22.13 -0.14 7.51
N LEU A 348 22.99 -0.13 6.48
CA LEU A 348 24.23 -0.89 6.47
C LEU A 348 25.32 -0.20 7.32
N VAL A 349 25.96 -0.96 8.25
CA VAL A 349 26.99 -0.42 9.14
C VAL A 349 28.37 -1.07 8.96
N SER A 350 28.52 -2.06 8.06
CA SER A 350 29.80 -2.70 7.72
C SER A 350 30.80 -1.67 7.20
N SER A 351 31.84 -1.33 7.97
CA SER A 351 32.78 -0.25 7.68
C SER A 351 33.65 -0.51 6.45
N GLU A 352 34.01 -1.77 6.19
CA GLU A 352 34.81 -2.23 5.06
C GLU A 352 34.14 -1.93 3.71
N VAL A 353 32.82 -2.00 3.65
CA VAL A 353 32.06 -1.73 2.43
C VAL A 353 32.26 -0.30 1.94
N ARG A 354 32.40 0.68 2.85
CA ARG A 354 32.66 2.07 2.49
C ARG A 354 33.91 2.20 1.65
N THR A 355 35.00 1.58 2.08
CA THR A 355 36.32 1.68 1.42
C THR A 355 36.30 1.00 0.05
N VAL A 356 35.62 -0.15 -0.05
CA VAL A 356 35.48 -0.87 -1.32
C VAL A 356 34.66 -0.06 -2.32
N VAL A 357 33.50 0.45 -1.90
CA VAL A 357 32.64 1.27 -2.79
C VAL A 357 33.38 2.55 -3.20
N GLU A 358 34.05 3.24 -2.26
CA GLU A 358 34.77 4.46 -2.56
C GLU A 358 35.92 4.23 -3.57
N GLY A 359 36.63 3.11 -3.48
CA GLY A 359 37.68 2.76 -4.42
C GLY A 359 37.12 2.38 -5.79
N VAL A 360 36.25 1.35 -5.83
CA VAL A 360 35.69 0.83 -7.10
C VAL A 360 34.96 1.91 -7.90
N VAL A 361 34.09 2.67 -7.21
CA VAL A 361 33.32 3.73 -7.87
C VAL A 361 34.21 4.88 -8.28
N GLY A 362 35.15 5.31 -7.40
CA GLY A 362 36.06 6.42 -7.70
C GLY A 362 36.88 6.19 -8.95
N ASP A 363 37.56 5.04 -9.02
CA ASP A 363 38.45 4.70 -10.14
C ASP A 363 37.69 4.55 -11.45
N ARG A 364 36.56 3.80 -11.45
CA ARG A 364 35.76 3.53 -12.64
C ARG A 364 35.01 4.76 -13.13
N PHE A 365 34.53 5.60 -12.22
CA PHE A 365 33.82 6.82 -12.59
C PHE A 365 34.77 7.87 -13.15
N GLN A 366 35.98 8.01 -12.57
CA GLN A 366 37.02 8.88 -13.11
C GLN A 366 37.38 8.45 -14.55
N GLN A 367 37.62 7.16 -14.78
CA GLN A 367 37.89 6.60 -16.10
C GLN A 367 36.74 6.92 -17.08
N TRP A 368 35.47 6.72 -16.66
CA TRP A 368 34.32 7.01 -17.51
C TRP A 368 34.23 8.49 -17.92
N LEU A 369 34.51 9.41 -16.97
CA LEU A 369 34.50 10.84 -17.26
C LEU A 369 35.55 11.22 -18.33
N GLU A 370 36.70 10.57 -18.31
CA GLU A 370 37.77 10.79 -19.30
C GLU A 370 37.44 10.18 -20.66
N GLU A 371 36.80 9.03 -20.69
CA GLU A 371 36.42 8.30 -21.90
C GLU A 371 35.20 8.95 -22.62
N HIS A 372 34.35 9.69 -21.89
CA HIS A 372 33.11 10.28 -22.40
C HIS A 372 33.07 11.81 -22.21
N PRO A 373 33.98 12.58 -22.84
CA PRO A 373 34.12 14.00 -22.57
C PRO A 373 32.90 14.87 -22.94
N ALA A 374 32.09 14.44 -23.92
CA ALA A 374 30.90 15.15 -24.35
C ALA A 374 29.78 15.05 -23.30
N GLU A 375 29.55 13.84 -22.78
CA GLU A 375 28.57 13.53 -21.74
C GLU A 375 29.01 14.14 -20.41
N SER A 376 30.29 14.00 -20.06
CA SER A 376 30.89 14.57 -18.87
C SER A 376 30.74 16.08 -18.82
N LYS A 377 30.90 16.75 -19.96
CA LYS A 377 30.68 18.20 -20.07
C LYS A 377 29.24 18.58 -19.73
N LYS A 378 28.22 17.82 -20.20
CA LYS A 378 26.80 18.08 -19.90
C LYS A 378 26.53 17.91 -18.40
N ILE A 379 27.09 16.85 -17.80
CA ILE A 379 26.97 16.60 -16.36
C ILE A 379 27.59 17.76 -15.56
N ILE A 380 28.81 18.19 -15.90
CA ILE A 380 29.47 19.30 -15.22
C ILE A 380 28.69 20.62 -15.41
N GLU A 381 28.15 20.88 -16.60
CA GLU A 381 27.32 22.06 -16.85
C GLU A 381 26.08 22.06 -15.98
N ARG A 382 25.40 20.92 -15.84
CA ARG A 382 24.24 20.75 -14.93
C ARG A 382 24.61 21.03 -13.48
N ILE A 383 25.73 20.46 -13.00
CA ILE A 383 26.23 20.66 -11.65
C ILE A 383 26.58 22.14 -11.40
N MET A 384 27.18 22.81 -12.37
CA MET A 384 27.48 24.25 -12.27
C MET A 384 26.19 25.08 -12.22
N GLU A 385 25.17 24.73 -12.99
CA GLU A 385 23.87 25.39 -12.91
C GLU A 385 23.23 25.23 -11.52
N ALA A 386 23.30 24.04 -10.92
CA ALA A 386 22.83 23.78 -9.59
C ALA A 386 23.59 24.63 -8.54
N ALA A 387 24.92 24.70 -8.65
CA ALA A 387 25.75 25.50 -7.76
C ALA A 387 25.46 27.02 -7.90
N LEU A 388 25.24 27.51 -9.12
CA LEU A 388 24.83 28.89 -9.37
C LEU A 388 23.44 29.19 -8.78
N ALA A 389 22.48 28.27 -8.94
CA ALA A 389 21.15 28.40 -8.36
C ALA A 389 21.20 28.45 -6.84
N ARG A 390 22.00 27.58 -6.21
CA ARG A 390 22.22 27.57 -4.76
C ARG A 390 22.82 28.89 -4.27
N GLU A 391 23.84 29.41 -4.96
CA GLU A 391 24.48 30.68 -4.61
C GLU A 391 23.52 31.88 -4.81
N ALA A 392 22.72 31.87 -5.87
CA ALA A 392 21.68 32.90 -6.09
C ALA A 392 20.63 32.84 -4.99
N ALA A 393 20.20 31.66 -4.60
CA ALA A 393 19.26 31.45 -3.50
C ALA A 393 19.84 31.92 -2.16
N ARG A 394 21.12 31.64 -1.88
CA ARG A 394 21.84 32.12 -0.69
C ARG A 394 21.85 33.66 -0.64
N LYS A 395 22.21 34.32 -1.75
CA LYS A 395 22.17 35.78 -1.85
C LYS A 395 20.80 36.38 -1.67
N ALA A 396 19.78 35.76 -2.27
CA ALA A 396 18.39 36.18 -2.11
C ALA A 396 17.94 36.10 -0.64
N ARG A 397 18.28 35.01 0.06
CA ARG A 397 18.02 34.86 1.50
C ARG A 397 18.76 35.92 2.34
N GLU A 398 20.04 36.19 2.07
CA GLU A 398 20.80 37.23 2.77
C GLU A 398 20.18 38.61 2.60
N LEU A 399 19.71 38.94 1.39
CA LEU A 399 19.03 40.19 1.13
C LEU A 399 17.68 40.29 1.85
N THR A 400 16.91 39.20 1.87
CA THR A 400 15.65 39.11 2.60
C THR A 400 15.89 39.21 4.10
N ARG A 401 16.90 38.53 4.63
CA ARG A 401 17.30 38.61 6.04
C ARG A 401 17.81 40.01 6.45
N ARG A 402 18.51 40.72 5.58
CA ARG A 402 18.92 42.13 5.83
C ARG A 402 17.74 43.08 5.83
N LYS A 403 16.74 42.86 4.93
CA LYS A 403 15.47 43.61 4.96
C LYS A 403 14.62 43.24 6.19
N GLY A 404 14.58 41.96 6.59
CA GLY A 404 13.88 41.48 7.78
C GLY A 404 14.58 41.74 9.10
N ALA A 405 15.86 42.14 9.16
CA ALA A 405 16.50 42.55 10.38
C ALA A 405 15.95 43.88 10.92
N LEU A 406 15.27 44.66 10.08
CA LEU A 406 14.47 45.84 10.49
C LEU A 406 12.98 45.47 10.78
N ASP A 407 12.54 44.25 10.42
CA ASP A 407 11.17 43.75 10.52
C ASP A 407 11.07 42.39 11.25
N ILE A 408 11.89 42.17 12.27
CA ILE A 408 12.05 40.89 13.02
C ILE A 408 10.74 40.41 13.73
N ALA A 409 9.60 41.09 13.53
CA ALA A 409 8.33 40.76 14.18
C ALA A 409 7.17 40.48 13.24
N SER A 410 7.30 40.43 11.93
CA SER A 410 6.14 40.24 11.07
C SER A 410 6.02 38.80 10.57
N LEU A 411 5.22 38.01 11.30
CA LEU A 411 4.55 36.84 10.73
C LEU A 411 3.78 37.26 9.47
N PRO A 412 3.58 36.35 8.48
CA PRO A 412 2.83 36.71 7.28
C PRO A 412 1.50 37.36 7.66
N GLY A 413 1.18 38.51 7.11
CA GLY A 413 -0.02 39.26 7.46
C GLY A 413 -1.34 38.49 7.24
N LYS A 414 -1.26 37.36 6.55
CA LYS A 414 -2.38 36.44 6.31
C LYS A 414 -2.51 35.36 7.41
N LEU A 415 -1.45 35.09 8.16
CA LEU A 415 -1.46 34.08 9.22
C LEU A 415 -2.28 34.60 10.42
N ALA A 416 -3.32 33.88 10.77
CA ALA A 416 -3.96 34.03 12.06
C ALA A 416 -3.34 33.04 13.04
N ASP A 417 -2.32 33.48 13.78
CA ASP A 417 -1.56 32.63 14.68
C ASP A 417 -2.34 32.23 15.94
N CYS A 418 -1.88 31.20 16.65
CA CYS A 418 -2.40 30.79 17.95
C CYS A 418 -1.61 31.44 19.09
N GLN A 419 -2.12 31.31 20.32
CA GLN A 419 -1.52 31.87 21.53
C GLN A 419 -0.49 30.91 22.14
N GLU A 420 -0.68 29.60 21.96
CA GLU A 420 0.22 28.55 22.44
C GLU A 420 1.58 28.65 21.74
N ARG A 421 2.64 28.46 22.53
CA ARG A 421 4.02 28.51 22.04
C ARG A 421 4.70 27.14 22.01
N ASP A 422 4.11 26.15 22.70
CA ASP A 422 4.57 24.79 22.65
C ASP A 422 4.15 24.14 21.34
N PRO A 423 5.08 23.79 20.43
CA PRO A 423 4.73 23.21 19.12
C PRO A 423 3.94 21.92 19.23
N ALA A 424 4.16 21.13 20.29
CA ALA A 424 3.49 19.86 20.51
C ALA A 424 1.98 20.03 20.82
N LYS A 425 1.59 21.20 21.31
CA LYS A 425 0.21 21.56 21.63
C LYS A 425 -0.43 22.48 20.61
N SER A 426 0.34 22.91 19.59
CA SER A 426 -0.09 23.87 18.58
C SER A 426 -0.34 23.16 17.26
N GLU A 427 -1.34 23.64 16.53
CA GLU A 427 -1.68 23.13 15.21
C GLU A 427 -1.97 24.26 14.22
N ILE A 428 -1.63 24.06 12.96
CA ILE A 428 -1.89 24.98 11.88
C ILE A 428 -2.75 24.33 10.80
N PHE A 429 -3.81 25.02 10.40
CA PHE A 429 -4.62 24.67 9.23
C PHE A 429 -4.19 25.51 8.04
N ILE A 430 -3.75 24.86 7.00
CA ILE A 430 -3.48 25.45 5.70
C ILE A 430 -4.75 25.33 4.88
N VAL A 431 -5.43 26.46 4.66
CA VAL A 431 -6.80 26.50 4.14
C VAL A 431 -6.82 27.08 2.74
N GLU A 432 -7.57 26.46 1.84
CA GLU A 432 -7.79 26.97 0.50
C GLU A 432 -8.69 28.19 0.49
N GLY A 433 -8.17 29.28 -0.06
CA GLY A 433 -8.91 30.52 -0.30
C GLY A 433 -9.21 31.37 0.94
N ASP A 434 -9.58 32.61 0.69
CA ASP A 434 -9.91 33.57 1.74
C ASP A 434 -11.31 33.37 2.34
N GLY A 435 -12.26 32.79 1.58
CA GLY A 435 -13.61 32.49 2.05
C GLY A 435 -13.62 31.47 3.17
N ALA A 436 -13.11 30.27 2.89
CA ALA A 436 -12.96 29.21 3.87
C ALA A 436 -11.99 29.61 4.99
N GLY A 437 -10.89 30.32 4.66
CA GLY A 437 -9.98 30.90 5.64
C GLY A 437 -10.64 31.87 6.59
N GLY A 438 -11.63 32.67 6.12
CA GLY A 438 -12.44 33.57 6.94
C GLY A 438 -13.32 32.85 7.95
N SER A 439 -14.07 31.82 7.49
CA SER A 439 -14.90 30.99 8.35
C SER A 439 -14.02 30.20 9.37
N ALA A 440 -12.90 29.66 8.94
CA ALA A 440 -11.97 28.94 9.82
C ALA A 440 -11.37 29.87 10.90
N LYS A 441 -10.97 31.10 10.55
CA LYS A 441 -10.50 32.12 11.50
C LYS A 441 -11.50 32.43 12.58
N GLN A 442 -12.78 32.49 12.23
CA GLN A 442 -13.87 32.79 13.17
C GLN A 442 -14.22 31.60 14.03
N GLY A 443 -14.26 30.37 13.43
CA GLY A 443 -14.64 29.14 14.11
C GLY A 443 -13.57 28.51 14.99
N ARG A 444 -12.28 28.82 14.79
CA ARG A 444 -11.16 28.17 15.50
C ARG A 444 -11.07 28.46 16.98
N LYS A 445 -10.37 27.62 17.72
CA LYS A 445 -9.85 27.90 19.08
C LYS A 445 -8.54 28.66 18.98
N ARG A 446 -8.55 29.97 19.30
CA ARG A 446 -7.36 30.84 19.20
C ARG A 446 -6.21 30.44 20.12
N GLU A 447 -6.51 29.65 21.13
CA GLU A 447 -5.51 29.21 22.11
C GLU A 447 -4.42 28.36 21.43
N TYR A 448 -4.77 27.39 20.61
CA TYR A 448 -3.84 26.40 20.04
C TYR A 448 -3.97 26.19 18.53
N GLN A 449 -4.98 26.79 17.87
CA GLN A 449 -5.19 26.65 16.42
C GLN A 449 -4.76 27.90 15.65
N ALA A 450 -3.88 27.73 14.68
CA ALA A 450 -3.49 28.75 13.71
C ALA A 450 -4.17 28.48 12.35
N ILE A 451 -4.51 29.53 11.61
CA ILE A 451 -5.09 29.43 10.26
C ILE A 451 -4.24 30.22 9.27
N LEU A 452 -3.83 29.54 8.21
CA LEU A 452 -3.11 30.13 7.08
C LEU A 452 -3.92 29.94 5.79
N PRO A 453 -4.64 30.96 5.31
CA PRO A 453 -5.30 30.89 4.01
C PRO A 453 -4.26 31.02 2.88
N LEU A 454 -4.36 30.17 1.87
CA LEU A 454 -3.60 30.24 0.64
C LEU A 454 -4.48 30.72 -0.50
N ARG A 455 -4.02 31.69 -1.28
CA ARG A 455 -4.74 32.22 -2.43
C ARG A 455 -4.31 31.57 -3.72
N GLY A 456 -5.20 30.78 -4.29
CA GLY A 456 -4.97 30.11 -5.58
C GLY A 456 -3.94 28.99 -5.52
N LYS A 457 -3.58 28.47 -6.69
CA LYS A 457 -2.69 27.32 -6.84
C LYS A 457 -1.26 27.66 -6.39
N VAL A 458 -0.68 26.77 -5.60
CA VAL A 458 0.69 26.88 -5.13
C VAL A 458 1.64 26.54 -6.28
N LEU A 459 2.85 27.10 -6.28
CA LEU A 459 3.88 26.76 -7.26
C LEU A 459 4.16 25.27 -7.26
N ASN A 460 4.16 24.65 -8.44
CA ASN A 460 4.57 23.26 -8.61
C ASN A 460 6.10 23.14 -8.41
N VAL A 461 6.50 22.61 -7.26
CA VAL A 461 7.92 22.48 -6.89
C VAL A 461 8.60 21.30 -7.57
N GLU A 462 7.86 20.39 -8.17
CA GLU A 462 8.44 19.31 -9.01
C GLU A 462 9.16 19.89 -10.24
N ARG A 463 8.66 21.00 -10.77
CA ARG A 463 9.17 21.68 -11.97
C ARG A 463 9.97 22.95 -11.68
N ALA A 464 10.06 23.35 -10.44
CA ALA A 464 10.64 24.64 -10.08
C ALA A 464 12.01 24.50 -9.46
N ARG A 465 13.00 25.21 -10.02
CA ARG A 465 14.30 25.37 -9.37
C ARG A 465 14.15 26.07 -8.02
N PHE A 466 15.05 25.78 -7.12
CA PHE A 466 15.02 26.26 -5.75
C PHE A 466 14.98 27.81 -5.63
N ASP A 467 15.71 28.52 -6.49
CA ASP A 467 15.68 29.99 -6.54
C ASP A 467 14.29 30.54 -6.90
N LYS A 468 13.59 29.90 -7.84
CA LYS A 468 12.20 30.28 -8.20
C LYS A 468 11.22 30.02 -7.07
N MET A 469 11.41 28.92 -6.31
CA MET A 469 10.56 28.63 -5.16
C MET A 469 10.62 29.73 -4.10
N LEU A 470 11.81 30.27 -3.82
CA LEU A 470 12.01 31.35 -2.85
C LEU A 470 11.36 32.68 -3.30
N HIS A 471 11.14 32.89 -4.59
CA HIS A 471 10.42 34.06 -5.11
C HIS A 471 8.91 33.91 -5.08
N SER A 472 8.39 32.72 -4.81
CA SER A 472 6.94 32.49 -4.68
C SER A 472 6.43 33.02 -3.33
N GLU A 473 5.50 33.98 -3.37
CA GLU A 473 4.90 34.57 -2.16
C GLU A 473 4.25 33.50 -1.28
N GLN A 474 3.56 32.53 -1.90
CA GLN A 474 2.88 31.46 -1.18
C GLN A 474 3.85 30.51 -0.49
N ILE A 475 4.92 30.09 -1.18
CA ILE A 475 5.97 29.25 -0.62
C ILE A 475 6.71 30.00 0.50
N GLY A 476 7.07 31.27 0.29
CA GLY A 476 7.68 32.10 1.31
C GLY A 476 6.79 32.27 2.55
N THR A 477 5.47 32.41 2.35
CA THR A 477 4.49 32.48 3.44
C THR A 477 4.43 31.17 4.23
N LEU A 478 4.43 30.01 3.56
CA LEU A 478 4.45 28.69 4.20
C LEU A 478 5.74 28.49 5.04
N ILE A 479 6.91 28.78 4.46
CA ILE A 479 8.20 28.65 5.16
C ILE A 479 8.23 29.52 6.42
N THR A 480 7.78 30.78 6.30
CA THR A 480 7.74 31.71 7.43
C THR A 480 6.76 31.29 8.51
N ALA A 481 5.58 30.80 8.12
CA ALA A 481 4.55 30.32 9.06
C ALA A 481 5.02 29.10 9.84
N LEU A 482 5.67 28.14 9.16
CA LEU A 482 6.14 26.89 9.77
C LEU A 482 7.40 27.11 10.64
N GLY A 483 8.26 28.07 10.29
CA GLY A 483 9.43 28.45 11.07
C GLY A 483 10.64 27.54 10.91
N THR A 484 10.53 26.46 10.14
CA THR A 484 11.59 25.43 9.95
C THR A 484 12.74 25.87 9.05
N GLY A 485 12.57 26.95 8.28
CA GLY A 485 13.42 27.24 7.12
C GLY A 485 13.11 26.29 5.95
N ILE A 486 13.92 26.31 4.91
CA ILE A 486 13.77 25.47 3.71
C ILE A 486 15.13 25.13 3.09
N GLY A 487 15.23 23.96 2.49
CA GLY A 487 16.47 23.45 1.89
C GLY A 487 17.42 22.90 2.96
N ARG A 488 18.35 22.05 2.53
CA ARG A 488 19.16 21.21 3.41
C ARG A 488 20.04 21.98 4.39
N ASP A 489 20.46 23.22 4.04
CA ASP A 489 21.34 24.04 4.88
C ASP A 489 20.60 24.77 6.00
N ASP A 490 19.33 25.17 5.79
CA ASP A 490 18.58 26.02 6.71
C ASP A 490 17.40 25.30 7.37
N PHE A 491 16.94 24.17 6.79
CA PHE A 491 15.85 23.42 7.36
C PHE A 491 16.24 22.81 8.69
N ASN A 492 15.43 23.04 9.70
CA ASN A 492 15.59 22.44 11.02
C ASN A 492 14.23 22.13 11.61
N ILE A 493 13.92 20.83 11.72
CA ILE A 493 12.66 20.32 12.24
C ILE A 493 12.39 20.74 13.68
N GLU A 494 13.43 20.89 14.50
CA GLU A 494 13.31 21.32 15.90
C GLU A 494 12.81 22.77 16.05
N LYS A 495 12.85 23.56 14.95
CA LYS A 495 12.29 24.92 14.90
C LYS A 495 10.84 24.94 14.43
N ALA A 496 10.25 23.78 14.16
CA ALA A 496 8.85 23.71 13.74
C ALA A 496 7.94 24.36 14.79
N ARG A 497 7.09 25.27 14.34
CA ARG A 497 6.18 26.00 15.24
C ARG A 497 4.92 25.21 15.58
N TYR A 498 4.62 24.16 14.80
CA TYR A 498 3.43 23.32 14.94
C TYR A 498 3.81 21.86 14.69
N HIS A 499 3.43 20.97 15.60
CA HIS A 499 3.58 19.52 15.38
C HIS A 499 2.35 18.88 14.75
N LYS A 500 1.31 19.68 14.42
CA LYS A 500 0.21 19.27 13.55
C LYS A 500 0.01 20.30 12.45
N ILE A 501 0.35 19.91 11.24
CA ILE A 501 0.17 20.71 10.03
C ILE A 501 -0.94 20.06 9.23
N ILE A 502 -2.08 20.72 9.11
CA ILE A 502 -3.33 20.15 8.60
C ILE A 502 -3.69 20.81 7.28
N LEU A 503 -3.68 20.06 6.19
CA LEU A 503 -4.14 20.52 4.88
C LEU A 503 -5.66 20.45 4.84
N MET A 504 -6.32 21.57 4.59
CA MET A 504 -7.76 21.69 4.52
C MET A 504 -8.16 22.35 3.21
N THR A 505 -8.47 21.53 2.20
CA THR A 505 -8.82 21.90 0.84
C THR A 505 -10.26 21.52 0.54
N ASP A 506 -10.84 22.16 -0.46
CA ASP A 506 -12.19 21.86 -0.94
C ASP A 506 -12.29 20.43 -1.49
N ALA A 507 -13.51 19.88 -1.49
CA ALA A 507 -13.78 18.52 -1.98
C ALA A 507 -14.07 18.51 -3.50
N ASP A 508 -13.46 19.41 -4.25
CA ASP A 508 -13.56 19.53 -5.69
C ASP A 508 -12.23 19.25 -6.40
N VAL A 509 -12.21 19.37 -7.72
CA VAL A 509 -11.02 19.09 -8.55
C VAL A 509 -9.88 20.07 -8.29
N ASP A 510 -10.19 21.35 -8.03
CA ASP A 510 -9.19 22.37 -7.74
C ASP A 510 -8.57 22.16 -6.35
N GLY A 511 -9.38 21.86 -5.34
CA GLY A 511 -8.91 21.51 -4.00
C GLY A 511 -8.03 20.24 -3.99
N SER A 512 -8.40 19.24 -4.76
CA SER A 512 -7.57 18.03 -4.95
C SER A 512 -6.23 18.35 -5.58
N HIS A 513 -6.18 19.25 -6.57
CA HIS A 513 -4.95 19.73 -7.19
C HIS A 513 -4.08 20.53 -6.21
N ILE A 514 -4.67 21.46 -5.43
CA ILE A 514 -3.94 22.24 -4.42
C ILE A 514 -3.35 21.31 -3.35
N ARG A 515 -4.12 20.32 -2.90
CA ARG A 515 -3.62 19.29 -1.97
C ARG A 515 -2.42 18.54 -2.53
N THR A 516 -2.49 18.13 -3.81
CA THR A 516 -1.36 17.43 -4.47
C THR A 516 -0.13 18.35 -4.56
N LEU A 517 -0.29 19.62 -4.89
CA LEU A 517 0.82 20.59 -4.91
C LEU A 517 1.44 20.78 -3.53
N LEU A 518 0.63 20.86 -2.47
CA LEU A 518 1.13 20.96 -1.10
C LEU A 518 1.83 19.69 -0.64
N LEU A 519 1.27 18.51 -0.95
CA LEU A 519 1.92 17.23 -0.66
C LEU A 519 3.27 17.12 -1.40
N THR A 520 3.33 17.53 -2.68
CA THR A 520 4.58 17.60 -3.44
C THR A 520 5.59 18.51 -2.76
N PHE A 521 5.15 19.68 -2.28
CA PHE A 521 6.02 20.63 -1.57
C PHE A 521 6.59 20.01 -0.29
N PHE A 522 5.77 19.41 0.58
CA PHE A 522 6.26 18.81 1.81
C PHE A 522 7.18 17.62 1.52
N TYR A 523 6.80 16.76 0.60
CA TYR A 523 7.60 15.58 0.23
C TYR A 523 8.99 15.95 -0.32
N ARG A 524 9.06 16.96 -1.22
CA ARG A 524 10.31 17.35 -1.87
C ARG A 524 11.19 18.27 -1.04
N GLN A 525 10.59 19.14 -0.24
CA GLN A 525 11.32 20.23 0.42
C GLN A 525 11.40 20.10 1.94
N MET A 526 10.51 19.33 2.56
CA MET A 526 10.41 19.16 4.01
C MET A 526 10.04 17.72 4.39
N PRO A 527 10.74 16.68 3.89
CA PRO A 527 10.39 15.27 4.11
C PRO A 527 10.34 14.91 5.60
N GLU A 528 11.22 15.50 6.43
CA GLU A 528 11.24 15.24 7.87
C GLU A 528 9.92 15.60 8.58
N ILE A 529 9.12 16.52 8.05
CA ILE A 529 7.78 16.84 8.58
C ILE A 529 6.85 15.62 8.42
N ILE A 530 6.98 14.89 7.31
CA ILE A 530 6.20 13.66 7.06
C ILE A 530 6.75 12.52 7.94
N GLU A 531 8.07 12.35 7.98
CA GLU A 531 8.75 11.32 8.79
C GLU A 531 8.44 11.43 10.29
N LYS A 532 8.37 12.67 10.81
CA LYS A 532 7.95 12.95 12.20
C LYS A 532 6.44 12.80 12.43
N GLY A 533 5.67 12.57 11.36
CA GLY A 533 4.22 12.41 11.45
C GLY A 533 3.46 13.71 11.75
N TYR A 534 4.03 14.86 11.37
CA TYR A 534 3.40 16.17 11.64
C TYR A 534 2.41 16.61 10.57
N LEU A 535 2.38 15.97 9.39
CA LEU A 535 1.52 16.34 8.28
C LEU A 535 0.23 15.53 8.27
N TYR A 536 -0.91 16.23 8.16
CA TYR A 536 -2.25 15.65 8.13
C TYR A 536 -3.09 16.25 7.02
N VAL A 537 -4.11 15.50 6.58
CA VAL A 537 -5.17 15.97 5.69
C VAL A 537 -6.48 15.94 6.47
N ALA A 538 -7.19 17.07 6.52
CA ALA A 538 -8.53 17.14 7.09
C ALA A 538 -9.54 16.42 6.20
N ARG A 539 -10.53 15.77 6.81
CA ARG A 539 -11.66 15.15 6.12
C ARG A 539 -12.96 15.84 6.54
N PRO A 540 -13.28 16.99 5.93
CA PRO A 540 -14.57 17.65 6.18
C PRO A 540 -15.72 16.76 5.73
N PRO A 541 -16.95 16.94 6.26
CA PRO A 541 -18.10 16.17 5.83
C PRO A 541 -18.48 16.51 4.38
N LEU A 542 -18.86 15.48 3.62
CA LEU A 542 -19.36 15.65 2.26
C LEU A 542 -20.84 15.96 2.20
N PHE A 543 -21.62 15.55 3.23
CA PHE A 543 -23.07 15.69 3.21
C PHE A 543 -23.59 16.31 4.51
N LYS A 544 -24.63 17.11 4.34
CA LYS A 544 -25.52 17.59 5.41
C LYS A 544 -26.89 16.98 5.19
N ALA A 545 -27.32 16.12 6.11
CA ALA A 545 -28.64 15.53 6.12
C ALA A 545 -29.53 16.28 7.12
N LYS A 546 -30.71 16.69 6.69
CA LYS A 546 -31.68 17.38 7.53
C LYS A 546 -33.01 16.65 7.52
N ARG A 547 -33.52 16.30 8.72
CA ARG A 547 -34.86 15.75 8.93
C ARG A 547 -35.58 16.57 10.01
N GLY A 548 -36.58 17.34 9.58
CA GLY A 548 -37.26 18.29 10.50
C GLY A 548 -36.26 19.27 11.08
N ASN A 549 -36.09 19.30 12.39
CA ASN A 549 -35.16 20.19 13.10
C ASN A 549 -33.79 19.55 13.35
N SER A 550 -33.64 18.23 13.10
CA SER A 550 -32.35 17.53 13.26
C SER A 550 -31.46 17.73 12.04
N VAL A 551 -30.21 18.09 12.29
CA VAL A 551 -29.16 18.24 11.27
C VAL A 551 -28.02 17.30 11.65
N LEU A 552 -27.55 16.50 10.69
CA LEU A 552 -26.41 15.62 10.84
C LEU A 552 -25.43 15.85 9.70
N TYR A 553 -24.14 15.85 10.04
CA TYR A 553 -23.06 15.92 9.06
C TYR A 553 -22.46 14.55 8.84
N LEU A 554 -22.35 14.15 7.58
CA LEU A 554 -21.89 12.82 7.18
C LEU A 554 -20.61 12.94 6.36
N LYS A 555 -19.62 12.13 6.71
CA LYS A 555 -18.25 12.26 6.21
C LYS A 555 -18.09 11.77 4.77
N ASP A 556 -18.83 10.73 4.40
CA ASP A 556 -18.68 10.01 3.14
C ASP A 556 -19.99 9.32 2.71
N ASP A 557 -19.99 8.73 1.53
CA ASP A 557 -21.15 8.01 0.96
C ASP A 557 -21.57 6.83 1.85
N LYS A 558 -20.60 6.15 2.50
CA LYS A 558 -20.90 5.02 3.42
C LYS A 558 -21.66 5.50 4.65
N SER A 559 -21.25 6.63 5.23
CA SER A 559 -21.96 7.24 6.34
C SER A 559 -23.39 7.69 5.96
N LEU A 560 -23.52 8.21 4.72
CA LEU A 560 -24.83 8.55 4.18
C LEU A 560 -25.69 7.30 3.98
N MET A 561 -25.14 6.23 3.41
CA MET A 561 -25.83 4.97 3.24
C MET A 561 -26.33 4.41 4.58
N ASN A 562 -25.47 4.33 5.58
CA ASN A 562 -25.83 3.87 6.92
C ASN A 562 -26.96 4.69 7.53
N TYR A 563 -26.89 6.01 7.41
CA TYR A 563 -27.93 6.91 7.92
C TYR A 563 -29.28 6.69 7.23
N LEU A 564 -29.27 6.48 5.91
CA LEU A 564 -30.49 6.19 5.15
C LEU A 564 -31.07 4.82 5.53
N ILE A 565 -30.22 3.82 5.73
CA ILE A 565 -30.65 2.48 6.19
C ILE A 565 -31.30 2.59 7.57
N GLU A 566 -30.69 3.27 8.52
CA GLU A 566 -31.28 3.48 9.86
C GLU A 566 -32.66 4.14 9.77
N GLY A 567 -32.75 5.21 8.97
CA GLY A 567 -34.04 5.88 8.74
C GLY A 567 -35.09 5.00 8.04
N GLY A 568 -34.66 4.13 7.13
CA GLY A 568 -35.51 3.20 6.42
C GLY A 568 -36.04 2.05 7.30
N LEU A 569 -35.22 1.62 8.26
CA LEU A 569 -35.56 0.53 9.19
C LEU A 569 -36.44 0.98 10.37
N GLU A 570 -36.65 2.25 10.57
CA GLU A 570 -37.44 2.78 11.69
C GLU A 570 -38.91 2.26 11.65
N GLY A 571 -39.24 1.32 12.59
CA GLY A 571 -40.55 0.68 12.65
C GLY A 571 -40.80 -0.34 11.55
N ALA A 572 -39.74 -0.84 10.90
CA ALA A 572 -39.83 -1.92 9.90
C ALA A 572 -39.75 -3.31 10.52
N SER A 573 -40.40 -4.27 9.92
CA SER A 573 -40.26 -5.70 10.21
C SER A 573 -40.31 -6.51 8.92
N LEU A 574 -39.53 -7.57 8.85
CA LEU A 574 -39.51 -8.52 7.74
C LEU A 574 -40.21 -9.81 8.19
N THR A 575 -41.30 -10.16 7.56
CA THR A 575 -42.03 -11.39 7.82
C THR A 575 -41.56 -12.45 6.85
N LEU A 576 -40.98 -13.53 7.36
CA LEU A 576 -40.52 -14.65 6.56
C LEU A 576 -41.67 -15.56 6.15
N ASN A 577 -41.45 -16.43 5.17
CA ASN A 577 -42.43 -17.42 4.72
C ASN A 577 -42.83 -18.40 5.83
N SER A 578 -41.96 -18.64 6.80
CA SER A 578 -42.24 -19.44 8.01
C SER A 578 -43.24 -18.77 8.97
N GLY A 579 -43.60 -17.49 8.74
CA GLY A 579 -44.39 -16.68 9.64
C GLY A 579 -43.57 -15.99 10.75
N SER A 580 -42.26 -16.27 10.83
CA SER A 580 -41.34 -15.59 11.76
C SER A 580 -41.15 -14.14 11.36
N GLN A 581 -40.99 -13.23 12.34
CA GLN A 581 -40.76 -11.82 12.11
C GLN A 581 -39.35 -11.42 12.58
N ILE A 582 -38.60 -10.77 11.73
CA ILE A 582 -37.31 -10.19 11.99
C ILE A 582 -37.47 -8.65 12.10
N ALA A 583 -36.99 -8.03 13.16
CA ALA A 583 -37.12 -6.59 13.40
C ALA A 583 -35.89 -6.02 14.11
N SER A 584 -35.81 -4.70 14.18
CA SER A 584 -34.77 -3.96 14.94
C SER A 584 -33.33 -4.39 14.58
N ALA A 585 -32.53 -4.80 15.56
CA ALA A 585 -31.12 -5.14 15.36
C ALA A 585 -30.92 -6.35 14.43
N ASP A 586 -31.81 -7.32 14.47
CA ASP A 586 -31.71 -8.50 13.60
C ASP A 586 -32.04 -8.15 12.14
N LEU A 587 -33.01 -7.26 11.92
CA LEU A 587 -33.30 -6.75 10.57
C LEU A 587 -32.14 -5.89 10.05
N ARG A 588 -31.48 -5.13 10.92
CA ARG A 588 -30.26 -4.38 10.55
C ARG A 588 -29.17 -5.33 10.06
N ARG A 589 -28.91 -6.43 10.76
CA ARG A 589 -27.91 -7.44 10.31
C ARG A 589 -28.26 -8.04 8.94
N VAL A 590 -29.54 -8.31 8.69
CA VAL A 590 -29.99 -8.80 7.38
C VAL A 590 -29.69 -7.76 6.29
N VAL A 591 -29.95 -6.46 6.55
CA VAL A 591 -29.67 -5.40 5.58
C VAL A 591 -28.17 -5.17 5.40
N ASP A 592 -27.34 -5.30 6.44
CA ASP A 592 -25.87 -5.23 6.32
C ASP A 592 -25.34 -6.35 5.40
N ILE A 593 -25.94 -7.55 5.49
CA ILE A 593 -25.60 -8.64 4.57
C ILE A 593 -26.12 -8.37 3.15
N CYS A 594 -27.29 -7.73 3.00
CA CYS A 594 -27.74 -7.28 1.67
C CYS A 594 -26.78 -6.28 1.03
N GLU A 595 -26.20 -5.37 1.82
CA GLU A 595 -25.16 -4.44 1.37
C GLU A 595 -23.91 -5.21 0.92
N GLN A 596 -23.44 -6.17 1.71
CA GLN A 596 -22.34 -7.04 1.36
C GLN A 596 -22.59 -7.84 0.08
N VAL A 597 -23.80 -8.41 -0.07
CA VAL A 597 -24.22 -9.12 -1.29
C VAL A 597 -24.17 -8.20 -2.50
N LYS A 598 -24.63 -6.96 -2.37
CA LYS A 598 -24.55 -5.96 -3.46
C LYS A 598 -23.12 -5.70 -3.89
N GLU A 599 -22.22 -5.50 -2.95
CA GLU A 599 -20.78 -5.28 -3.26
C GLU A 599 -20.17 -6.50 -3.94
N LEU A 600 -20.43 -7.70 -3.43
CA LEU A 600 -19.89 -8.95 -3.97
C LEU A 600 -20.43 -9.31 -5.36
N ILE A 601 -21.65 -8.91 -5.69
CA ILE A 601 -22.28 -9.19 -6.99
C ILE A 601 -21.80 -8.22 -8.08
N GLU A 602 -21.37 -7.02 -7.77
CA GLU A 602 -21.15 -5.95 -8.75
C GLU A 602 -20.21 -6.36 -9.90
N VAL A 603 -19.06 -6.97 -9.58
CA VAL A 603 -18.07 -7.38 -10.58
C VAL A 603 -18.47 -8.69 -11.29
N PRO A 604 -18.84 -9.77 -10.57
CA PRO A 604 -19.27 -11.01 -11.20
C PRO A 604 -20.50 -10.86 -12.12
N ALA A 605 -21.41 -9.95 -11.78
CA ALA A 605 -22.61 -9.70 -12.59
C ALA A 605 -22.30 -9.21 -14.00
N ARG A 606 -21.17 -8.54 -14.22
CA ARG A 606 -20.74 -8.08 -15.56
C ARG A 606 -20.46 -9.27 -16.48
N GLN A 607 -19.90 -10.36 -15.95
CA GLN A 607 -19.65 -11.59 -16.72
C GLN A 607 -20.89 -12.41 -16.97
N VAL A 608 -21.84 -12.44 -16.03
CA VAL A 608 -23.14 -13.12 -16.17
C VAL A 608 -24.07 -12.33 -17.07
N GLY A 609 -23.92 -10.99 -17.09
CA GLY A 609 -24.83 -10.06 -17.77
C GLY A 609 -26.04 -9.65 -16.92
N SER A 610 -26.16 -10.13 -15.67
CA SER A 610 -27.28 -9.80 -14.79
C SER A 610 -26.93 -10.00 -13.31
N ALA A 611 -27.01 -8.93 -12.52
CA ALA A 611 -26.90 -9.00 -11.06
C ALA A 611 -28.06 -9.80 -10.45
N TYR A 612 -29.25 -9.68 -11.03
CA TYR A 612 -30.43 -10.37 -10.59
C TYR A 612 -30.31 -11.91 -10.69
N ILE A 613 -29.78 -12.44 -11.81
CA ILE A 613 -29.57 -13.88 -11.97
C ILE A 613 -28.57 -14.42 -10.95
N LEU A 614 -27.47 -13.71 -10.74
CA LEU A 614 -26.44 -14.11 -9.79
C LEU A 614 -26.92 -14.04 -8.34
N GLU A 615 -27.70 -13.02 -7.98
CA GLU A 615 -28.37 -12.92 -6.69
C GLU A 615 -29.28 -14.13 -6.42
N GLN A 616 -30.12 -14.47 -7.40
CA GLN A 616 -31.05 -15.62 -7.25
C GLN A 616 -30.27 -16.94 -7.16
N ALA A 617 -29.17 -17.08 -7.89
CA ALA A 617 -28.30 -18.25 -7.80
C ALA A 617 -27.64 -18.36 -6.38
N ALA A 618 -27.27 -17.23 -5.77
CA ALA A 618 -26.76 -17.19 -4.40
C ALA A 618 -27.83 -17.62 -3.38
N ILE A 619 -29.08 -17.14 -3.54
CA ILE A 619 -30.20 -17.48 -2.64
C ILE A 619 -30.49 -18.98 -2.65
N VAL A 620 -30.51 -19.62 -3.83
CA VAL A 620 -30.77 -21.05 -3.94
C VAL A 620 -29.56 -21.94 -3.66
N GLY A 621 -28.38 -21.29 -3.38
CA GLY A 621 -27.17 -21.95 -2.92
C GLY A 621 -26.50 -22.85 -3.96
N ILE A 622 -26.46 -22.42 -5.21
CA ILE A 622 -25.88 -23.19 -6.33
C ILE A 622 -24.51 -22.67 -6.79
N LEU A 623 -23.92 -21.74 -6.03
CA LEU A 623 -22.62 -21.16 -6.35
C LEU A 623 -21.43 -21.99 -5.85
N ASN A 624 -21.67 -23.18 -5.34
CA ASN A 624 -20.63 -24.09 -4.85
C ASN A 624 -19.91 -24.82 -5.99
N VAL A 625 -18.58 -24.91 -5.90
CA VAL A 625 -17.71 -25.59 -6.86
C VAL A 625 -17.71 -27.10 -6.67
N GLU A 626 -17.96 -27.59 -5.44
CA GLU A 626 -17.88 -29.01 -5.06
C GLU A 626 -19.17 -29.82 -5.40
N THR A 627 -19.82 -29.48 -6.48
CA THR A 627 -21.09 -30.12 -6.85
C THR A 627 -20.85 -31.39 -7.66
N SER A 628 -21.45 -32.49 -7.24
CA SER A 628 -21.39 -33.74 -7.98
C SER A 628 -22.13 -33.65 -9.34
N PRO A 629 -21.74 -34.45 -10.34
CA PRO A 629 -22.44 -34.46 -11.64
C PRO A 629 -23.95 -34.71 -11.57
N GLN A 630 -24.41 -35.45 -10.57
CA GLN A 630 -25.84 -35.78 -10.38
C GLN A 630 -26.66 -34.63 -9.77
N GLU A 631 -25.98 -33.69 -9.07
CA GLU A 631 -26.65 -32.53 -8.48
C GLU A 631 -26.79 -31.34 -9.44
N ARG A 632 -26.08 -31.36 -10.58
CA ARG A 632 -26.00 -30.23 -11.54
C ARG A 632 -27.36 -29.89 -12.16
N ASP A 633 -28.06 -30.88 -12.66
CA ASP A 633 -29.39 -30.67 -13.25
C ASP A 633 -30.38 -30.20 -12.18
N ALA A 634 -30.28 -30.75 -10.97
CA ALA A 634 -31.06 -30.29 -9.83
C ALA A 634 -30.79 -28.83 -9.47
N HIS A 635 -29.55 -28.35 -9.59
CA HIS A 635 -29.17 -26.93 -9.36
C HIS A 635 -29.77 -26.03 -10.44
N ALA A 636 -29.68 -26.42 -11.71
CA ALA A 636 -30.30 -25.67 -12.78
C ALA A 636 -31.81 -25.54 -12.56
N GLN A 637 -32.50 -26.65 -12.20
CA GLN A 637 -33.93 -26.64 -11.91
C GLN A 637 -34.28 -25.79 -10.70
N LYS A 638 -33.49 -25.82 -9.61
CA LYS A 638 -33.70 -24.95 -8.44
C LYS A 638 -33.70 -23.47 -8.81
N LEU A 639 -32.75 -23.05 -9.63
CA LEU A 639 -32.67 -21.64 -10.08
C LEU A 639 -33.88 -21.30 -10.98
N VAL A 640 -34.25 -22.18 -11.91
CA VAL A 640 -35.41 -22.00 -12.79
C VAL A 640 -36.69 -21.85 -11.98
N ASP A 641 -36.92 -22.75 -11.00
CA ASP A 641 -38.11 -22.70 -10.12
C ASP A 641 -38.11 -21.37 -9.32
N ARG A 642 -36.98 -20.95 -8.82
CA ARG A 642 -36.86 -19.68 -8.12
C ARG A 642 -37.16 -18.48 -9.01
N LEU A 643 -36.61 -18.42 -10.22
CA LEU A 643 -36.83 -17.34 -11.17
C LEU A 643 -38.30 -17.29 -11.61
N ASN A 644 -38.91 -18.42 -11.80
CA ASN A 644 -40.36 -18.51 -12.12
C ASN A 644 -41.25 -18.10 -10.93
N LEU A 645 -40.81 -18.37 -9.68
CA LEU A 645 -41.54 -17.95 -8.47
C LEU A 645 -41.65 -16.43 -8.36
N ILE A 646 -40.54 -15.73 -8.67
CA ILE A 646 -40.45 -14.26 -8.54
C ILE A 646 -40.91 -13.53 -9.81
N SER A 647 -41.11 -14.23 -10.90
CA SER A 647 -41.60 -13.63 -12.17
C SER A 647 -43.09 -13.36 -12.11
N PRO A 648 -43.58 -12.27 -12.72
CA PRO A 648 -45.00 -11.99 -12.86
C PRO A 648 -45.73 -13.14 -13.59
N GLU A 649 -47.03 -13.29 -13.32
CA GLU A 649 -47.86 -14.24 -14.07
C GLU A 649 -47.84 -13.91 -15.57
N GLY A 650 -47.68 -14.95 -16.40
CA GLY A 650 -47.50 -14.80 -17.86
C GLY A 650 -46.05 -14.57 -18.31
N GLN A 651 -45.11 -14.45 -17.40
CA GLN A 651 -43.65 -14.32 -17.69
C GLN A 651 -42.83 -15.48 -17.12
N LYS A 652 -43.46 -16.54 -16.65
CA LYS A 652 -42.84 -17.75 -16.07
C LYS A 652 -42.32 -18.68 -17.17
N THR A 653 -41.33 -18.24 -17.92
CA THR A 653 -40.80 -18.93 -19.11
C THR A 653 -39.30 -19.19 -19.00
N TRP A 654 -38.78 -19.27 -17.79
CA TRP A 654 -37.37 -19.55 -17.54
C TRP A 654 -37.08 -21.04 -17.77
N GLU A 655 -35.99 -21.30 -18.48
CA GLU A 655 -35.41 -22.61 -18.74
C GLU A 655 -33.95 -22.59 -18.38
N GLY A 656 -33.43 -23.73 -17.92
CA GLY A 656 -32.03 -23.83 -17.51
C GLY A 656 -31.50 -25.25 -17.68
N HIS A 657 -30.21 -25.33 -18.00
CA HIS A 657 -29.46 -26.56 -18.03
C HIS A 657 -28.01 -26.32 -17.67
N MET A 658 -27.32 -27.33 -17.14
CA MET A 658 -25.89 -27.31 -16.91
C MET A 658 -25.19 -28.25 -17.87
N ASP A 659 -24.18 -27.75 -18.58
CA ASP A 659 -23.42 -28.53 -19.55
C ASP A 659 -22.28 -29.36 -18.88
N GLU A 660 -21.59 -30.16 -19.68
CA GLU A 660 -20.48 -31.00 -19.24
C GLU A 660 -19.27 -30.19 -18.72
N THR A 661 -19.18 -28.90 -19.08
CA THR A 661 -18.13 -27.98 -18.66
C THR A 661 -18.46 -27.22 -17.37
N TYR A 662 -19.53 -27.63 -16.66
CA TYR A 662 -20.08 -26.95 -15.49
C TYR A 662 -20.52 -25.50 -15.76
N THR A 663 -20.91 -25.18 -16.98
CA THR A 663 -21.53 -23.91 -17.31
C THR A 663 -23.03 -24.02 -17.16
N LEU A 664 -23.59 -23.27 -16.22
CA LEU A 664 -25.03 -23.15 -16.04
C LEU A 664 -25.58 -22.12 -17.04
N SER A 665 -26.39 -22.55 -17.95
CA SER A 665 -27.10 -21.72 -18.93
C SER A 665 -28.54 -21.53 -18.52
N ILE A 666 -28.96 -20.26 -18.35
CA ILE A 666 -30.34 -19.88 -17.99
C ILE A 666 -30.88 -18.97 -19.08
N SER A 667 -32.03 -19.27 -19.59
CA SER A 667 -32.65 -18.45 -20.65
C SER A 667 -34.16 -18.30 -20.47
N ARG A 668 -34.70 -17.25 -21.04
CA ARG A 668 -36.12 -17.06 -21.22
C ARG A 668 -36.40 -16.34 -22.53
N THR A 669 -37.61 -16.53 -23.06
CA THR A 669 -38.09 -15.74 -24.19
C THR A 669 -39.22 -14.82 -23.72
N LEU A 670 -39.04 -13.53 -23.82
CA LEU A 670 -40.03 -12.53 -23.45
C LEU A 670 -40.36 -11.66 -24.66
N GLN A 671 -41.62 -11.63 -25.05
CA GLN A 671 -42.12 -10.86 -26.22
C GLN A 671 -41.30 -11.09 -27.51
N GLY A 672 -40.82 -12.32 -27.72
CA GLY A 672 -40.01 -12.68 -28.87
C GLY A 672 -38.48 -12.37 -28.75
N VAL A 673 -38.05 -11.76 -27.66
CA VAL A 673 -36.65 -11.52 -27.36
C VAL A 673 -36.13 -12.65 -26.44
N LYS A 674 -35.08 -13.34 -26.88
CA LYS A 674 -34.40 -14.34 -26.07
C LYS A 674 -33.35 -13.66 -25.20
N GLU A 675 -33.47 -13.84 -23.88
CA GLU A 675 -32.45 -13.51 -22.89
C GLU A 675 -31.70 -14.80 -22.55
N ASP A 676 -30.37 -14.75 -22.54
CA ASP A 676 -29.50 -15.91 -22.24
C ASP A 676 -28.36 -15.47 -21.31
N TYR A 677 -28.22 -16.18 -20.19
CA TYR A 677 -27.27 -15.89 -19.13
C TYR A 677 -26.43 -17.12 -18.82
N LYS A 678 -25.13 -16.95 -18.56
CA LYS A 678 -24.21 -18.05 -18.30
C LYS A 678 -23.39 -17.83 -17.03
N ILE A 679 -23.46 -18.81 -16.12
CA ILE A 679 -22.58 -18.87 -14.95
C ILE A 679 -21.56 -19.98 -15.21
N ARG A 680 -20.30 -19.59 -15.41
CA ARG A 680 -19.20 -20.49 -15.74
C ARG A 680 -18.47 -20.96 -14.48
N LEU A 681 -17.84 -22.15 -14.54
CA LEU A 681 -17.03 -22.69 -13.44
C LEU A 681 -15.91 -21.75 -13.01
N SER A 682 -15.26 -21.05 -13.96
CA SER A 682 -14.24 -20.05 -13.66
C SER A 682 -14.75 -18.93 -12.74
N LEU A 683 -16.00 -18.52 -12.91
CA LEU A 683 -16.63 -17.51 -12.07
C LEU A 683 -16.87 -18.03 -10.64
N LEU A 684 -17.24 -19.29 -10.48
CA LEU A 684 -17.49 -19.89 -9.16
C LEU A 684 -16.22 -19.97 -8.30
N ASN A 685 -15.06 -19.98 -8.93
CA ASN A 685 -13.76 -20.04 -8.24
C ASN A 685 -13.25 -18.67 -7.73
N THR A 686 -13.94 -17.58 -8.05
CA THR A 686 -13.53 -16.24 -7.63
C THR A 686 -13.83 -15.96 -6.17
N ALA A 687 -13.05 -15.03 -5.57
CA ALA A 687 -13.21 -14.70 -4.15
C ALA A 687 -14.60 -14.14 -3.84
N GLU A 688 -15.14 -13.30 -4.72
CA GLU A 688 -16.45 -12.69 -4.55
C GLU A 688 -17.56 -13.77 -4.52
N VAL A 689 -17.51 -14.71 -5.46
CA VAL A 689 -18.53 -15.76 -5.54
C VAL A 689 -18.39 -16.77 -4.41
N ARG A 690 -17.18 -17.12 -3.99
CA ARG A 690 -16.95 -17.95 -2.79
C ARG A 690 -17.47 -17.27 -1.51
N GLN A 691 -17.30 -15.94 -1.39
CA GLN A 691 -17.87 -15.20 -0.27
C GLN A 691 -19.39 -15.16 -0.32
N LEU A 692 -20.00 -15.04 -1.50
CA LEU A 692 -21.44 -15.16 -1.67
C LEU A 692 -21.95 -16.54 -1.24
N ASP A 693 -21.25 -17.62 -1.61
CA ASP A 693 -21.62 -18.98 -1.23
C ASP A 693 -21.54 -19.20 0.29
N ARG A 694 -20.59 -18.56 0.99
CA ARG A 694 -20.52 -18.58 2.47
C ARG A 694 -21.78 -17.96 3.13
N LEU A 695 -22.45 -17.04 2.47
CA LEU A 695 -23.70 -16.44 2.94
C LEU A 695 -24.95 -17.28 2.63
N LYS A 696 -24.80 -18.41 1.92
CA LYS A 696 -25.88 -19.28 1.44
C LYS A 696 -26.93 -19.58 2.50
N SER A 697 -26.53 -20.08 3.67
CA SER A 697 -27.49 -20.52 4.70
C SER A 697 -28.40 -19.38 5.13
N MET A 698 -27.85 -18.18 5.32
CA MET A 698 -28.63 -17.02 5.70
C MET A 698 -29.51 -16.50 4.57
N LEU A 699 -28.97 -16.49 3.32
CA LEU A 699 -29.73 -16.07 2.15
C LEU A 699 -30.90 -17.01 1.88
N GLU A 700 -30.71 -18.31 1.99
CA GLU A 700 -31.75 -19.33 1.84
C GLU A 700 -32.80 -19.19 2.93
N GLU A 701 -32.42 -19.12 4.20
CA GLU A 701 -33.34 -18.94 5.33
C GLU A 701 -34.21 -17.68 5.19
N THR A 702 -33.60 -16.58 4.76
CA THR A 702 -34.32 -15.31 4.69
C THR A 702 -35.12 -15.14 3.42
N PHE A 703 -34.61 -15.56 2.25
CA PHE A 703 -35.14 -15.20 0.95
C PHE A 703 -35.66 -16.39 0.09
N ALA A 704 -35.56 -17.66 0.53
CA ALA A 704 -36.02 -18.79 -0.26
C ALA A 704 -37.51 -18.69 -0.60
N GLY A 705 -38.31 -18.14 0.30
CA GLY A 705 -39.68 -17.71 0.02
C GLY A 705 -39.70 -16.27 -0.53
N LEU A 706 -40.83 -15.63 -0.41
CA LEU A 706 -41.03 -14.20 -0.72
C LEU A 706 -41.35 -13.47 0.59
N PRO A 707 -40.33 -13.08 1.37
CA PRO A 707 -40.56 -12.35 2.62
C PRO A 707 -41.27 -11.03 2.33
N ILE A 708 -42.02 -10.54 3.32
CA ILE A 708 -42.81 -9.33 3.25
C ILE A 708 -42.19 -8.29 4.18
N LEU A 709 -41.65 -7.20 3.61
CA LEU A 709 -41.26 -6.04 4.38
C LEU A 709 -42.49 -5.26 4.79
N LYS A 710 -42.77 -5.25 6.08
CA LYS A 710 -43.90 -4.52 6.66
C LYS A 710 -43.40 -3.27 7.37
N ILE A 711 -44.00 -2.15 7.07
CA ILE A 711 -43.61 -0.86 7.60
C ILE A 711 -44.88 -0.06 7.90
N LYS A 712 -45.30 0.01 9.17
CA LYS A 712 -46.58 0.57 9.56
C LYS A 712 -47.73 -0.16 8.82
N ASP A 713 -48.44 0.56 7.97
CA ASP A 713 -49.56 0.03 7.17
C ASP A 713 -49.18 -0.40 5.74
N ASP A 714 -47.93 -0.17 5.34
CA ASP A 714 -47.42 -0.56 4.03
C ASP A 714 -46.73 -1.95 4.11
N SER A 715 -47.00 -2.79 3.11
CA SER A 715 -46.48 -4.16 3.02
C SER A 715 -46.01 -4.41 1.59
N GLN A 716 -44.72 -4.72 1.43
CA GLN A 716 -44.11 -4.98 0.14
C GLN A 716 -43.40 -6.33 0.11
N THR A 717 -43.62 -7.09 -0.95
CA THR A 717 -42.93 -8.35 -1.18
C THR A 717 -41.47 -8.08 -1.59
N VAL A 718 -40.56 -8.86 -1.05
CA VAL A 718 -39.13 -8.76 -1.32
C VAL A 718 -38.66 -9.96 -2.15
N SER A 719 -38.10 -9.72 -3.32
CA SER A 719 -37.59 -10.75 -4.22
C SER A 719 -36.16 -11.25 -3.87
N GLY A 720 -35.42 -10.48 -3.12
CA GLY A 720 -34.03 -10.80 -2.74
C GLY A 720 -33.34 -9.66 -2.00
N PRO A 721 -32.06 -9.85 -1.64
CA PRO A 721 -31.22 -8.87 -0.93
C PRO A 721 -31.19 -7.48 -1.56
N LEU A 722 -31.02 -7.42 -2.89
CA LEU A 722 -30.94 -6.12 -3.61
C LEU A 722 -32.27 -5.37 -3.51
N ALA A 723 -33.38 -6.07 -3.66
CA ALA A 723 -34.72 -5.50 -3.53
C ALA A 723 -35.02 -5.01 -2.10
N LEU A 724 -34.60 -5.77 -1.07
CA LEU A 724 -34.72 -5.32 0.32
C LEU A 724 -33.94 -4.05 0.57
N LEU A 725 -32.69 -4.02 0.15
CA LEU A 725 -31.81 -2.86 0.34
C LEU A 725 -32.39 -1.62 -0.36
N GLU A 726 -32.86 -1.76 -1.60
CA GLU A 726 -33.47 -0.67 -2.36
C GLU A 726 -34.73 -0.13 -1.69
N GLN A 727 -35.66 -1.02 -1.25
CA GLN A 727 -36.88 -0.61 -0.54
C GLN A 727 -36.57 0.12 0.77
N VAL A 728 -35.56 -0.33 1.54
CA VAL A 728 -35.11 0.30 2.77
C VAL A 728 -34.51 1.68 2.49
N LEU A 729 -33.64 1.80 1.46
CA LEU A 729 -33.02 3.06 1.07
C LEU A 729 -34.02 4.09 0.55
N ASP A 730 -34.95 3.67 -0.30
CA ASP A 730 -35.98 4.56 -0.84
C ASP A 730 -36.87 5.12 0.25
N ARG A 731 -37.17 4.32 1.25
CA ARG A 731 -37.85 4.80 2.44
C ARG A 731 -36.98 5.75 3.25
N GLY A 732 -35.71 5.39 3.48
CA GLY A 732 -34.76 6.23 4.19
C GLY A 732 -34.59 7.62 3.59
N ARG A 733 -34.80 7.75 2.28
CA ARG A 733 -34.79 9.06 1.58
C ARG A 733 -36.04 9.90 1.82
N LYS A 734 -37.18 9.29 2.18
CA LYS A 734 -38.43 10.02 2.37
C LYS A 734 -38.37 10.96 3.58
N GLY A 735 -38.61 12.26 3.36
CA GLY A 735 -38.61 13.27 4.42
C GLY A 735 -37.26 13.84 4.80
N PHE A 736 -36.19 13.50 4.05
CA PHE A 736 -34.85 14.07 4.20
C PHE A 736 -34.56 15.12 3.13
N SER A 737 -33.84 16.15 3.55
CA SER A 737 -33.12 17.05 2.66
C SER A 737 -31.64 16.79 2.80
N ILE A 738 -31.00 16.33 1.70
CA ILE A 738 -29.55 16.03 1.66
C ILE A 738 -28.91 17.13 0.82
N GLN A 739 -27.94 17.83 1.40
CA GLN A 739 -27.09 18.80 0.73
C GLN A 739 -25.69 18.21 0.65
N ARG A 740 -25.12 18.18 -0.56
CA ARG A 740 -23.70 17.84 -0.74
C ARG A 740 -22.90 19.14 -0.69
N TYR A 741 -21.83 19.16 0.14
CA TYR A 741 -20.85 20.24 0.15
C TYR A 741 -19.81 20.02 -0.93
N LYS A 742 -19.55 21.02 -1.75
CA LYS A 742 -18.48 21.05 -2.73
C LYS A 742 -17.24 21.78 -2.20
N GLY A 743 -17.44 22.82 -1.41
CA GLY A 743 -16.36 23.64 -0.85
C GLY A 743 -16.56 24.01 0.61
N LEU A 744 -15.45 24.22 1.32
CA LEU A 744 -15.41 24.68 2.71
C LEU A 744 -15.99 26.09 2.89
N GLY A 745 -15.97 26.90 1.82
CA GLY A 745 -16.59 28.24 1.80
C GLY A 745 -18.10 28.22 1.93
N GLU A 746 -18.77 27.08 1.73
CA GLU A 746 -20.19 26.88 1.95
C GLU A 746 -20.56 26.70 3.42
N MET A 747 -19.56 26.47 4.29
CA MET A 747 -19.74 26.28 5.72
C MET A 747 -19.56 27.57 6.48
N ASN A 748 -20.48 27.85 7.39
CA ASN A 748 -20.32 28.96 8.35
C ASN A 748 -19.30 28.54 9.46
N PRO A 749 -18.83 29.50 10.30
CA PRO A 749 -17.81 29.19 11.32
C PRO A 749 -18.20 28.10 12.32
N GLU A 750 -19.48 28.05 12.74
CA GLU A 750 -19.97 27.04 13.68
C GLU A 750 -19.97 25.65 13.06
N GLN A 751 -20.44 25.54 11.81
CA GLN A 751 -20.45 24.29 11.06
C GLN A 751 -19.03 23.74 10.85
N LEU A 752 -18.09 24.64 10.53
CA LEU A 752 -16.69 24.27 10.32
C LEU A 752 -16.04 23.83 11.65
N TRP A 753 -16.39 24.47 12.76
CA TRP A 753 -15.97 24.04 14.09
C TRP A 753 -16.49 22.64 14.39
N GLU A 754 -17.79 22.45 14.38
CA GLU A 754 -18.47 21.21 14.76
C GLU A 754 -18.08 19.98 13.92
N THR A 755 -17.51 20.19 12.74
CA THR A 755 -17.22 19.10 11.80
C THR A 755 -15.74 18.85 11.53
N THR A 756 -14.92 19.91 11.57
CA THR A 756 -13.55 19.83 11.00
C THR A 756 -12.46 20.40 11.93
N LEU A 757 -12.79 21.41 12.74
CA LEU A 757 -11.79 22.06 13.59
C LEU A 757 -11.76 21.48 15.00
N ASP A 758 -12.88 21.00 15.54
CA ASP A 758 -12.96 20.46 16.88
C ASP A 758 -12.20 19.13 16.98
N PRO A 759 -11.17 19.04 17.85
CA PRO A 759 -10.38 17.83 18.04
C PRO A 759 -11.18 16.57 18.43
N GLU A 760 -12.34 16.76 19.12
CA GLU A 760 -13.14 15.64 19.63
C GLU A 760 -13.99 14.97 18.54
N VAL A 761 -14.30 15.68 17.46
CA VAL A 761 -15.22 15.18 16.42
C VAL A 761 -14.57 15.06 15.03
N ARG A 762 -13.50 15.81 14.76
CA ARG A 762 -12.85 15.83 13.47
C ARG A 762 -12.17 14.50 13.13
N THR A 763 -12.01 14.25 11.84
CA THR A 763 -11.21 13.14 11.32
C THR A 763 -10.03 13.70 10.54
N LEU A 764 -8.82 13.26 10.89
CA LEU A 764 -7.59 13.60 10.20
C LEU A 764 -6.96 12.33 9.62
N LEU A 765 -6.45 12.43 8.41
CA LEU A 765 -5.61 11.41 7.79
C LEU A 765 -4.16 11.83 7.95
N GLN A 766 -3.34 11.06 8.67
CA GLN A 766 -1.90 11.28 8.77
C GLN A 766 -1.23 10.88 7.46
N VAL A 767 -0.36 11.74 6.94
CA VAL A 767 0.40 11.47 5.73
C VAL A 767 1.62 10.63 6.09
N LYS A 768 1.75 9.47 5.46
CA LYS A 768 2.89 8.56 5.61
C LYS A 768 3.49 8.24 4.24
N VAL A 769 4.77 7.93 4.18
CA VAL A 769 5.46 7.42 3.00
C VAL A 769 6.02 6.05 3.34
N GLU A 770 5.51 5.02 2.69
CA GLU A 770 5.97 3.64 2.88
C GLU A 770 7.14 3.32 1.97
N HIS A 771 7.05 3.72 0.69
CA HIS A 771 8.06 3.51 -0.34
C HIS A 771 8.46 4.84 -0.98
N LEU A 772 9.71 5.25 -0.77
CA LEU A 772 10.24 6.54 -1.25
C LEU A 772 10.24 6.66 -2.77
N ASP A 773 10.57 5.57 -3.45
CA ASP A 773 10.62 5.51 -4.92
C ASP A 773 9.23 5.56 -5.55
N GLN A 774 8.24 4.83 -5.02
CA GLN A 774 6.84 4.93 -5.44
C GLN A 774 6.29 6.33 -5.25
N ALA A 775 6.52 6.93 -4.08
CA ALA A 775 6.09 8.30 -3.83
C ALA A 775 6.76 9.27 -4.81
N SER A 776 8.07 9.11 -5.07
CA SER A 776 8.80 9.91 -6.05
C SER A 776 8.24 9.72 -7.45
N GLU A 777 7.95 8.48 -7.85
CA GLU A 777 7.36 8.14 -9.14
C GLU A 777 5.98 8.79 -9.32
N ILE A 778 5.09 8.66 -8.34
CA ILE A 778 3.75 9.26 -8.39
C ILE A 778 3.83 10.77 -8.54
N PHE A 779 4.69 11.45 -7.77
CA PHE A 779 4.86 12.90 -7.91
C PHE A 779 5.46 13.27 -9.27
N SER A 780 6.45 12.56 -9.77
CA SER A 780 7.03 12.82 -11.09
C SER A 780 6.02 12.56 -12.22
N THR A 781 5.19 11.52 -12.12
CA THR A 781 4.13 11.20 -13.09
C THR A 781 3.04 12.28 -13.09
N LEU A 782 2.50 12.62 -11.91
CA LEU A 782 1.38 13.54 -11.81
C LEU A 782 1.79 15.00 -12.00
N MET A 783 2.96 15.39 -11.52
CA MET A 783 3.39 16.78 -11.41
C MET A 783 4.60 17.12 -12.31
N GLY A 784 5.23 16.14 -12.94
CA GLY A 784 6.38 16.30 -13.83
C GLY A 784 6.04 16.95 -15.18
N ASP A 785 7.05 17.18 -16.01
CA ASP A 785 6.91 17.86 -17.30
C ASP A 785 6.38 16.96 -18.41
N ILE A 786 6.72 15.66 -18.39
CA ILE A 786 6.33 14.70 -19.41
C ILE A 786 4.84 14.37 -19.28
N VAL A 787 4.11 14.43 -20.38
CA VAL A 787 2.64 14.27 -20.40
C VAL A 787 2.23 12.81 -20.53
N GLU A 788 2.98 12.02 -21.31
CA GLU A 788 2.67 10.63 -21.62
C GLU A 788 2.47 9.75 -20.40
N PRO A 789 3.36 9.70 -19.40
CA PRO A 789 3.18 8.88 -18.20
C PRO A 789 1.91 9.25 -17.42
N ARG A 790 1.56 10.55 -17.40
CA ARG A 790 0.33 11.02 -16.74
C ARG A 790 -0.92 10.61 -17.50
N ARG A 791 -0.89 10.68 -18.82
CA ARG A 791 -2.00 10.20 -19.64
C ARG A 791 -2.22 8.70 -19.47
N ASP A 792 -1.15 7.93 -19.48
CA ASP A 792 -1.19 6.48 -19.33
C ASP A 792 -1.72 6.11 -17.92
N PHE A 793 -1.26 6.78 -16.87
CA PHE A 793 -1.79 6.65 -15.51
C PHE A 793 -3.31 6.92 -15.43
N ILE A 794 -3.80 7.98 -16.10
CA ILE A 794 -5.23 8.30 -16.15
C ILE A 794 -6.01 7.19 -16.87
N GLN A 795 -5.50 6.65 -17.97
CA GLN A 795 -6.16 5.59 -18.73
C GLN A 795 -6.22 4.29 -17.95
N GLU A 796 -5.14 3.88 -17.29
CA GLU A 796 -5.06 2.66 -16.48
C GLU A 796 -6.02 2.71 -15.29
N ASN A 797 -6.19 3.88 -14.68
CA ASN A 797 -7.01 4.06 -13.49
C ASN A 797 -8.45 4.55 -13.80
N ALA A 798 -8.82 4.72 -15.07
CA ALA A 798 -10.11 5.33 -15.46
C ALA A 798 -11.33 4.56 -14.93
N LEU A 799 -11.26 3.23 -14.86
CA LEU A 799 -12.36 2.38 -14.37
C LEU A 799 -12.44 2.32 -12.84
N SER A 800 -11.38 2.69 -12.12
CA SER A 800 -11.33 2.70 -10.65
C SER A 800 -11.75 4.03 -10.04
N VAL A 801 -11.90 5.08 -10.86
CA VAL A 801 -12.32 6.41 -10.40
C VAL A 801 -13.76 6.37 -9.90
N ARG A 802 -13.93 6.78 -8.64
CA ARG A 802 -15.25 7.01 -8.02
C ARG A 802 -15.41 8.52 -7.83
N ASN A 803 -16.62 9.03 -8.05
CA ASN A 803 -16.96 10.46 -7.86
C ASN A 803 -16.23 11.42 -8.80
N LEU A 804 -16.32 11.19 -10.10
CA LEU A 804 -16.00 12.23 -11.07
C LEU A 804 -16.97 13.41 -10.86
N ASP A 805 -16.42 14.60 -10.63
CA ASP A 805 -17.20 15.84 -10.59
C ASP A 805 -17.44 16.27 -12.06
N ILE A 806 -18.51 15.71 -12.66
CA ILE A 806 -18.92 15.98 -14.04
C ILE A 806 -20.02 17.05 -14.01
#